data_6dde63be7d483067b462f3098ac6144a
#
_entry.id   6dde63be7d483067b462f3098ac6144a
#
_cell.length_a   1.000
_cell.length_b   1.000
_cell.length_c   1.000
_cell.angle_alpha   90.00
_cell.angle_beta   90.00
_cell.angle_gamma   90.00
#
_symmetry.space_group_name_H-M   'P 1'
#
loop_
_entity.id
_entity.type
_entity.pdbx_description
1 polymer ?
#
loop_
_entity_poly.entity_id
_entity_poly.type
_entity_poly.pdbx_seq_one_letter_code
_entity_poly.pdbx_strand_id
1 'polypeptide(L)'
;MGWFFLRSQSTMLALAVFLLLLAQTTVGWSKPDSWRTRDRGGCIAREREALLSIKAGITADPERLLSSWRGKDCCHWEGVSCSNMTGHVIELDLHARYIRSSLEGEISSSLKTLQHLQHLDLGGNYHLTGPQGGLPDFVGSLSDLRYLNLSGLNFSGMVPHQLGNLSRLRYLDLRSYGLHSEDLTWLSQLSLLKHLDMSFANLSAVIGWADTVNMLSSLEVLRLSTCSLITTNHYMPRSNLTRLKILDLFRNSIEMQFDAISWVWDASSLKYLNLESNHIYGVFPAQLGNLTSLEVLQLRENHIKGMIPDTLTSLCSLRIFELAYNDVQGDVTEFIERLPKCSWSQLQELHLGHNNITGSLSDWIGHMTSLSSLDLSFNRLTGPLTTVIGTLSNLIYLNIGYNQMDGLITQEHFSKLTELQELHLSGNSFTMKLNSDWIPPRRLLTLGLRSCYLGPRFPQWLKSPKNISSLYMSNASIADTMPDWFWTVFRKADVLDLSNNNISGTLRATLGQMDTSFLDLSSNQFIGPVEQLPQNIMGLDLSRNSLSGALPLNVRWPLFIDSLLLFDNHFTGTIPASLCQMKSLTLLDIRNNMITGQFPRCSENVASSSGMVPPNTASPDSDSSSEISMSMSIKTLRLNNNSLSGEFPLLLQNCPELTFIDLGQNKFFGSIPPWIGEKLPRLKYLRLRSNMFSGCIPTQLRGLRYLQYLDLAHNNLSGTIPRSLLNMDGVTTELAARDYPSSTSSDMATVDDGITVVDDPQHPGGGYEYAMIASIFVVTKGQGREYIGRFIDMVSLDLSCNHLTGNIPESIGPAAGLVNMNLSLNHLTGKIPENISSMHSLESLDLSSNQLSGEIPPGLSDLTSLSYLNLSYNKLSGRIPSGHQLDTLNPSDPASMYIGNPGLCGPPLKKSCPGDHTAESHFTASKEGSEAMPFCFGLSVGFVVGLWVVFCSLLFKKTWRASYFRLFDAVFDKIYVLVVVNWARMTRKPTTTD
;
A
#
# COMPACT_ATOMS: atom_id res chain seq x y z
N MET A 1 -4.72 22.31 -9.79
CA MET A 1 -3.68 23.33 -9.57
C MET A 1 -3.62 23.87 -8.13
N GLY A 2 -4.52 23.46 -7.24
CA GLY A 2 -4.52 23.81 -5.81
C GLY A 2 -3.80 22.84 -4.88
N TRP A 3 -3.45 21.66 -5.34
CA TRP A 3 -2.95 20.51 -4.54
C TRP A 3 -1.45 20.55 -4.19
N PHE A 4 -0.70 21.43 -4.80
CA PHE A 4 0.73 21.57 -4.51
C PHE A 4 1.05 22.47 -3.30
N PHE A 5 0.05 23.15 -2.71
CA PHE A 5 0.29 24.15 -1.66
C PHE A 5 0.15 23.66 -0.22
N LEU A 6 -0.50 22.53 0.05
CA LEU A 6 -0.75 22.05 1.42
C LEU A 6 0.23 20.97 1.91
N ARG A 7 0.99 20.38 1.00
CA ARG A 7 2.06 19.42 1.32
C ARG A 7 3.30 20.05 1.96
N SER A 8 3.25 21.33 2.22
CA SER A 8 4.44 22.14 2.46
C SER A 8 4.63 22.57 3.91
N GLN A 9 3.73 22.30 4.86
CA GLN A 9 3.92 22.95 6.16
C GLN A 9 4.73 22.15 7.18
N SER A 10 4.62 20.83 7.27
CA SER A 10 5.57 20.05 8.08
C SER A 10 6.93 19.91 7.39
N THR A 11 6.94 19.65 6.08
CA THR A 11 8.17 19.73 5.28
C THR A 11 8.65 21.17 5.11
N MET A 12 7.77 22.19 5.18
CA MET A 12 8.17 23.61 5.14
C MET A 12 8.60 24.10 6.51
N LEU A 13 8.14 23.55 7.62
CA LEU A 13 8.73 23.85 8.93
C LEU A 13 10.09 23.16 9.07
N ALA A 14 10.21 21.90 8.68
CA ALA A 14 11.51 21.23 8.57
C ALA A 14 12.42 21.93 7.55
N LEU A 15 11.87 22.39 6.41
CA LEU A 15 12.60 23.22 5.46
C LEU A 15 12.86 24.63 5.98
N ALA A 16 11.97 25.23 6.78
CA ALA A 16 12.18 26.56 7.37
C ALA A 16 13.20 26.53 8.51
N VAL A 17 13.19 25.47 9.32
CA VAL A 17 14.26 25.20 10.30
C VAL A 17 15.56 24.85 9.57
N PHE A 18 15.48 24.12 8.48
CA PHE A 18 16.57 23.81 7.59
C PHE A 18 17.12 25.04 6.86
N LEU A 19 16.26 25.95 6.39
CA LEU A 19 16.66 27.24 5.80
C LEU A 19 17.17 28.22 6.87
N LEU A 20 16.69 28.15 8.12
CA LEU A 20 17.26 28.90 9.24
C LEU A 20 18.62 28.34 9.68
N LEU A 21 18.81 27.03 9.62
CA LEU A 21 20.12 26.40 9.86
C LEU A 21 21.08 26.68 8.69
N LEU A 22 20.61 26.72 7.46
CA LEU A 22 21.40 27.20 6.31
C LEU A 22 21.71 28.70 6.41
N ALA A 23 20.79 29.53 6.92
CA ALA A 23 21.04 30.95 7.15
C ALA A 23 22.06 31.21 8.26
N GLN A 24 22.21 30.28 9.21
CA GLN A 24 23.24 30.39 10.24
C GLN A 24 24.60 29.83 9.80
N THR A 25 24.66 28.99 8.77
CA THR A 25 25.93 28.48 8.20
C THR A 25 26.41 29.28 7.00
N THR A 26 25.60 30.15 6.43
CA THR A 26 26.06 31.23 5.59
C THR A 26 26.69 32.29 6.50
N VAL A 27 27.90 31.99 6.98
CA VAL A 27 28.84 33.09 7.37
C VAL A 27 28.80 34.07 6.24
N GLY A 28 28.25 35.23 6.57
CA GLY A 28 27.96 36.31 5.61
C GLY A 28 29.14 36.63 4.69
N TRP A 29 28.93 36.33 3.47
CA TRP A 29 29.51 37.12 2.40
C TRP A 29 28.49 38.22 2.10
N SER A 30 28.43 39.23 3.05
CA SER A 30 27.86 40.52 2.75
C SER A 30 28.68 41.08 1.59
N LYS A 31 28.04 41.32 0.46
CA LYS A 31 28.59 42.15 -0.58
C LYS A 31 28.94 43.49 0.08
N PRO A 32 30.20 43.99 0.06
CA PRO A 32 30.46 45.37 0.39
C PRO A 32 29.90 46.24 -0.73
N ASP A 33 28.87 47.00 -0.41
CA ASP A 33 28.49 48.13 -1.27
C ASP A 33 29.67 49.13 -1.40
N SER A 34 29.88 49.60 -2.64
CA SER A 34 30.74 50.70 -3.05
C SER A 34 32.27 50.46 -3.05
N TRP A 35 32.78 49.96 -4.19
CA TRP A 35 34.02 50.50 -4.74
C TRP A 35 33.83 50.82 -6.24
N ARG A 36 33.50 52.04 -6.50
CA ARG A 36 33.70 52.64 -7.85
C ARG A 36 35.18 52.90 -8.07
N THR A 37 35.60 52.53 -9.28
CA THR A 37 36.78 52.94 -10.04
C THR A 37 38.12 52.27 -9.75
N ARG A 38 38.48 51.33 -10.68
CA ARG A 38 39.68 51.49 -11.53
C ARG A 38 39.70 50.39 -12.59
N ASP A 39 39.68 50.82 -13.87
CA ASP A 39 40.04 50.01 -15.02
C ASP A 39 41.40 49.30 -14.79
N ARG A 40 41.40 48.01 -14.51
CA ARG A 40 42.53 47.07 -14.69
C ARG A 40 42.02 45.67 -14.66
N GLY A 41 41.91 45.05 -15.85
CA GLY A 41 41.68 43.64 -16.00
C GLY A 41 40.32 43.35 -16.64
N GLY A 42 40.13 43.78 -17.91
CA GLY A 42 38.97 43.28 -18.69
C GLY A 42 39.03 41.77 -18.90
N CYS A 43 37.90 41.17 -19.14
CA CYS A 43 37.73 39.73 -19.40
C CYS A 43 38.78 39.20 -20.42
N ILE A 44 39.41 38.07 -20.09
CA ILE A 44 40.38 37.40 -20.94
C ILE A 44 39.72 36.86 -22.21
N ALA A 45 40.21 37.29 -23.38
CA ALA A 45 39.57 36.97 -24.67
C ALA A 45 39.33 35.47 -24.88
N ARG A 46 40.27 34.60 -24.49
CA ARG A 46 40.16 33.16 -24.60
C ARG A 46 39.05 32.59 -23.71
N GLU A 47 38.88 33.10 -22.51
CA GLU A 47 37.85 32.68 -21.57
C GLU A 47 36.48 33.19 -21.98
N ARG A 48 36.41 34.43 -22.56
CA ARG A 48 35.20 34.94 -23.16
C ARG A 48 34.71 34.09 -24.33
N GLU A 49 35.61 33.63 -25.20
CA GLU A 49 35.27 32.73 -26.32
C GLU A 49 34.76 31.38 -25.79
N ALA A 50 35.35 30.86 -24.71
CA ALA A 50 34.89 29.64 -24.05
C ALA A 50 33.46 29.81 -23.50
N LEU A 51 33.16 30.94 -22.83
CA LEU A 51 31.81 31.25 -22.36
C LEU A 51 30.80 31.36 -23.51
N LEU A 52 31.17 31.98 -24.62
CA LEU A 52 30.31 32.07 -25.82
C LEU A 52 30.06 30.68 -26.45
N SER A 53 31.04 29.77 -26.38
CA SER A 53 30.88 28.40 -26.82
C SER A 53 29.96 27.63 -25.88
N ILE A 54 30.02 27.87 -24.59
CA ILE A 54 29.04 27.30 -23.61
C ILE A 54 27.64 27.82 -23.97
N LYS A 55 27.48 29.12 -24.18
CA LYS A 55 26.20 29.68 -24.62
C LYS A 55 25.68 29.07 -25.91
N ALA A 56 26.55 28.78 -26.87
CA ALA A 56 26.15 28.14 -28.15
C ALA A 56 25.66 26.72 -27.99
N GLY A 57 26.06 26.00 -26.91
CA GLY A 57 25.55 24.69 -26.54
C GLY A 57 24.17 24.71 -25.85
N ILE A 58 23.69 25.89 -25.44
CA ILE A 58 22.37 26.05 -24.82
C ILE A 58 21.32 26.28 -25.89
N THR A 59 20.34 25.38 -26.00
CA THR A 59 19.28 25.42 -27.02
C THR A 59 18.05 26.19 -26.56
N ALA A 60 17.77 26.22 -25.23
CA ALA A 60 16.71 27.05 -24.68
C ALA A 60 17.16 27.75 -23.38
N ASP A 61 16.80 29.02 -23.26
CA ASP A 61 17.06 29.92 -22.12
C ASP A 61 15.76 30.66 -21.76
N PRO A 62 14.83 30.05 -21.01
CA PRO A 62 13.49 30.59 -20.75
C PRO A 62 13.52 31.94 -20.00
N GLU A 63 14.42 32.11 -19.05
CA GLU A 63 14.57 33.36 -18.25
C GLU A 63 15.51 34.39 -18.88
N ARG A 64 16.09 34.06 -20.04
CA ARG A 64 17.04 34.95 -20.77
C ARG A 64 18.28 35.31 -19.95
N LEU A 65 18.75 34.42 -19.10
CA LEU A 65 19.98 34.56 -18.30
C LEU A 65 21.18 34.90 -19.15
N LEU A 66 21.31 34.24 -20.30
CA LEU A 66 22.43 34.43 -21.22
C LEU A 66 22.23 35.63 -22.16
N SER A 67 21.19 36.43 -22.00
CA SER A 67 20.92 37.63 -22.84
C SER A 67 21.96 38.70 -22.65
N SER A 68 22.55 38.85 -21.46
CA SER A 68 23.64 39.74 -21.12
C SER A 68 24.98 39.34 -21.73
N TRP A 69 25.13 38.09 -22.19
CA TRP A 69 26.39 37.56 -22.74
C TRP A 69 26.65 38.08 -24.14
N ARG A 70 26.99 39.38 -24.21
CA ARG A 70 27.31 40.14 -25.43
C ARG A 70 28.44 41.10 -25.14
N GLY A 71 29.18 41.51 -26.19
CA GLY A 71 30.23 42.49 -26.07
C GLY A 71 31.61 41.90 -25.74
N LYS A 72 32.56 42.74 -25.35
CA LYS A 72 33.97 42.37 -25.14
C LYS A 72 34.29 41.95 -23.69
N ASP A 73 33.52 42.42 -22.71
CA ASP A 73 33.80 42.22 -21.30
C ASP A 73 32.82 41.23 -20.67
N CYS A 74 33.26 39.98 -20.48
CA CYS A 74 32.50 38.92 -19.90
C CYS A 74 32.34 39.07 -18.38
N CYS A 75 33.12 39.89 -17.71
CA CYS A 75 33.05 40.08 -16.27
C CYS A 75 31.80 40.83 -15.79
N HIS A 76 31.03 41.38 -16.74
CA HIS A 76 29.75 42.04 -16.51
C HIS A 76 28.55 41.19 -16.97
N TRP A 77 28.80 39.96 -17.41
CA TRP A 77 27.75 39.06 -17.83
C TRP A 77 27.06 38.43 -16.60
N GLU A 78 25.77 38.28 -16.70
CA GLU A 78 24.99 37.61 -15.62
C GLU A 78 25.50 36.20 -15.38
N GLY A 79 25.71 35.85 -14.10
CA GLY A 79 26.26 34.57 -13.70
C GLY A 79 27.79 34.43 -13.87
N VAL A 80 28.52 35.48 -14.31
CA VAL A 80 29.97 35.46 -14.48
C VAL A 80 30.63 36.45 -13.54
N SER A 81 31.63 35.98 -12.77
CA SER A 81 32.47 36.86 -11.94
C SER A 81 33.94 36.63 -12.27
N CYS A 82 34.70 37.72 -12.36
CA CYS A 82 36.15 37.68 -12.65
C CYS A 82 36.98 38.15 -11.46
N SER A 83 38.23 37.75 -11.43
CA SER A 83 39.24 38.23 -10.49
C SER A 83 39.60 39.70 -10.81
N ASN A 84 39.43 40.60 -9.85
CA ASN A 84 39.75 42.03 -9.97
C ASN A 84 41.25 42.30 -10.24
N MET A 85 42.14 41.32 -9.96
CA MET A 85 43.58 41.47 -10.15
C MET A 85 44.05 40.94 -11.50
N THR A 86 43.45 39.83 -11.98
CA THR A 86 43.97 39.08 -13.13
C THR A 86 43.02 39.09 -14.34
N GLY A 87 41.73 39.43 -14.14
CA GLY A 87 40.71 39.38 -15.17
C GLY A 87 40.25 37.97 -15.55
N HIS A 88 40.77 36.93 -14.88
CA HIS A 88 40.33 35.56 -15.07
C HIS A 88 38.92 35.31 -14.51
N VAL A 89 38.11 34.52 -15.19
CA VAL A 89 36.82 34.07 -14.72
C VAL A 89 37.02 33.10 -13.53
N ILE A 90 36.48 33.45 -12.36
CA ILE A 90 36.59 32.69 -11.12
C ILE A 90 35.28 32.09 -10.67
N GLU A 91 34.15 32.57 -11.17
CA GLU A 91 32.82 32.09 -10.84
C GLU A 91 31.94 32.04 -12.10
N LEU A 92 31.23 30.93 -12.24
CA LEU A 92 30.16 30.70 -13.22
C LEU A 92 28.96 30.12 -12.49
N ASP A 93 27.91 30.92 -12.35
CA ASP A 93 26.66 30.57 -11.65
C ASP A 93 25.48 30.74 -12.60
N LEU A 94 24.96 29.62 -13.09
CA LEU A 94 23.82 29.51 -13.99
C LEU A 94 22.72 28.62 -13.39
N HIS A 95 22.65 28.53 -12.06
CA HIS A 95 21.65 27.66 -11.40
C HIS A 95 20.22 28.08 -11.72
N ALA A 96 19.34 27.11 -11.93
CA ALA A 96 17.91 27.32 -12.11
C ALA A 96 17.15 27.28 -10.78
N ARG A 97 16.39 28.35 -10.47
CA ARG A 97 15.58 28.42 -9.22
C ARG A 97 14.30 27.60 -9.28
N TYR A 98 13.76 27.39 -10.48
CA TYR A 98 12.51 26.68 -10.72
C TYR A 98 12.65 25.76 -11.93
N ILE A 99 11.89 24.68 -11.99
CA ILE A 99 11.89 23.73 -13.12
C ILE A 99 11.62 24.47 -14.46
N ARG A 100 10.76 25.48 -14.44
CA ARG A 100 10.41 26.26 -15.64
C ARG A 100 11.51 27.25 -16.10
N SER A 101 12.50 27.46 -15.25
CA SER A 101 13.67 28.33 -15.55
C SER A 101 14.89 27.51 -16.01
N SER A 102 14.76 26.21 -16.14
CA SER A 102 15.84 25.30 -16.53
C SER A 102 16.36 25.60 -17.92
N LEU A 103 17.69 25.74 -18.04
CA LEU A 103 18.38 25.77 -19.34
C LEU A 103 18.30 24.40 -20.01
N GLU A 104 18.20 24.39 -21.35
CA GLU A 104 18.23 23.17 -22.15
C GLU A 104 19.47 23.16 -23.06
N GLY A 105 20.09 22.00 -23.27
CA GLY A 105 21.23 21.88 -24.17
C GLY A 105 22.31 20.95 -23.62
N GLU A 106 23.54 21.18 -24.10
CA GLU A 106 24.70 20.38 -23.74
C GLU A 106 25.84 21.21 -23.17
N ILE A 107 26.49 20.70 -22.09
CA ILE A 107 27.64 21.38 -21.48
C ILE A 107 28.85 21.26 -22.42
N SER A 108 29.29 22.42 -22.94
CA SER A 108 30.42 22.50 -23.87
C SER A 108 31.75 22.13 -23.19
N SER A 109 32.58 21.34 -23.88
CA SER A 109 33.94 21.02 -23.45
C SER A 109 34.84 22.25 -23.35
N SER A 110 34.41 23.43 -23.87
CA SER A 110 35.10 24.72 -23.74
C SER A 110 35.18 25.17 -22.27
N LEU A 111 34.35 24.63 -21.38
CA LEU A 111 34.42 24.85 -19.92
C LEU A 111 35.82 24.59 -19.36
N LYS A 112 36.53 23.59 -19.88
CA LYS A 112 37.91 23.26 -19.48
C LYS A 112 38.91 24.41 -19.69
N THR A 113 38.56 25.43 -20.48
CA THR A 113 39.44 26.58 -20.73
C THR A 113 39.47 27.53 -19.53
N LEU A 114 38.44 27.51 -18.67
CA LEU A 114 38.33 28.34 -17.47
C LEU A 114 39.17 27.75 -16.31
N GLN A 115 40.49 27.67 -16.48
CA GLN A 115 41.39 26.98 -15.54
C GLN A 115 41.45 27.62 -14.13
N HIS A 116 41.06 28.91 -13.99
CA HIS A 116 41.05 29.62 -12.72
C HIS A 116 39.69 29.66 -12.06
N LEU A 117 38.70 28.87 -12.61
CA LEU A 117 37.36 28.77 -12.04
C LEU A 117 37.41 28.16 -10.64
N GLN A 118 36.84 28.86 -9.66
CA GLN A 118 36.77 28.46 -8.26
C GLN A 118 35.34 28.04 -7.87
N HIS A 119 34.34 28.58 -8.56
CA HIS A 119 32.94 28.33 -8.32
C HIS A 119 32.22 27.97 -9.63
N LEU A 120 31.61 26.80 -9.66
CA LEU A 120 30.76 26.35 -10.76
C LEU A 120 29.43 25.86 -10.21
N ASP A 121 28.36 26.59 -10.54
CA ASP A 121 26.99 26.20 -10.22
C ASP A 121 26.13 26.13 -11.49
N LEU A 122 25.70 24.92 -11.84
CA LEU A 122 24.76 24.64 -12.92
C LEU A 122 23.50 23.94 -12.38
N GLY A 123 23.33 23.88 -11.06
CA GLY A 123 22.29 23.11 -10.40
C GLY A 123 20.88 23.45 -10.83
N GLY A 124 19.95 22.50 -10.77
CA GLY A 124 18.54 22.68 -11.09
C GLY A 124 18.19 22.78 -12.57
N ASN A 125 19.15 22.62 -13.48
CA ASN A 125 18.90 22.63 -14.93
C ASN A 125 18.57 21.22 -15.43
N TYR A 126 17.34 20.75 -15.21
CA TYR A 126 16.88 19.38 -15.48
C TYR A 126 16.94 18.94 -16.95
N HIS A 127 17.07 19.89 -17.88
CA HIS A 127 17.15 19.62 -19.32
C HIS A 127 18.55 19.84 -19.89
N LEU A 128 19.53 20.15 -19.02
CA LEU A 128 20.92 20.30 -19.42
C LEU A 128 21.65 18.95 -19.27
N THR A 129 22.36 18.56 -20.32
CA THR A 129 23.08 17.29 -20.38
C THR A 129 24.57 17.50 -20.59
N GLY A 130 25.37 16.49 -20.34
CA GLY A 130 26.76 16.43 -20.78
C GLY A 130 26.94 15.76 -22.14
N PRO A 131 28.15 15.73 -22.67
CA PRO A 131 28.49 14.98 -23.87
C PRO A 131 28.04 13.51 -23.77
N GLN A 132 27.28 13.06 -24.77
CA GLN A 132 26.67 11.71 -24.77
C GLN A 132 25.76 11.42 -23.54
N GLY A 133 25.24 12.46 -22.89
CA GLY A 133 24.36 12.35 -21.73
C GLY A 133 25.06 12.10 -20.40
N GLY A 134 26.36 11.91 -20.34
CA GLY A 134 27.12 11.61 -19.13
C GLY A 134 27.70 12.84 -18.43
N LEU A 135 28.14 12.65 -17.17
CA LEU A 135 28.93 13.65 -16.45
C LEU A 135 30.32 13.78 -17.09
N PRO A 136 30.70 15.01 -17.60
CA PRO A 136 31.92 15.14 -18.37
C PRO A 136 33.19 14.98 -17.49
N ASP A 137 34.13 14.14 -17.92
CA ASP A 137 35.40 13.90 -17.23
C ASP A 137 36.33 15.14 -17.20
N PHE A 138 36.21 16.04 -18.20
CA PHE A 138 36.99 17.25 -18.25
C PHE A 138 36.72 18.24 -17.09
N VAL A 139 35.61 18.11 -16.38
CA VAL A 139 35.34 18.87 -15.16
C VAL A 139 36.44 18.65 -14.13
N GLY A 140 36.98 17.43 -14.02
CA GLY A 140 38.10 17.09 -13.16
C GLY A 140 39.45 17.81 -13.52
N SER A 141 39.52 18.54 -14.65
CA SER A 141 40.69 19.33 -15.03
C SER A 141 40.70 20.74 -14.43
N LEU A 142 39.59 21.16 -13.80
CA LEU A 142 39.45 22.49 -13.20
C LEU A 142 40.05 22.55 -11.78
N SER A 143 41.36 22.43 -11.66
CA SER A 143 42.07 22.20 -10.37
C SER A 143 41.93 23.31 -9.32
N ASP A 144 41.51 24.54 -9.69
CA ASP A 144 41.26 25.62 -8.76
C ASP A 144 39.85 25.63 -8.15
N LEU A 145 38.97 24.68 -8.58
CA LEU A 145 37.59 24.59 -8.12
C LEU A 145 37.51 24.34 -6.61
N ARG A 146 36.64 25.09 -5.95
CA ARG A 146 36.27 25.00 -4.54
C ARG A 146 34.83 24.66 -4.31
N TYR A 147 33.98 25.02 -5.28
CA TYR A 147 32.53 24.76 -5.25
C TYR A 147 32.09 24.19 -6.59
N LEU A 148 31.43 23.02 -6.56
CA LEU A 148 30.87 22.35 -7.72
C LEU A 148 29.47 21.86 -7.40
N ASN A 149 28.48 22.47 -8.05
CA ASN A 149 27.06 22.06 -8.01
C ASN A 149 26.59 21.66 -9.41
N LEU A 150 26.26 20.39 -9.58
CA LEU A 150 25.73 19.81 -10.80
C LEU A 150 24.43 19.05 -10.50
N SER A 151 23.76 19.40 -9.39
CA SER A 151 22.56 18.71 -8.95
C SER A 151 21.37 18.93 -9.88
N GLY A 152 20.59 17.88 -10.09
CA GLY A 152 19.37 17.94 -10.90
C GLY A 152 19.61 18.12 -12.41
N LEU A 153 20.84 17.95 -12.89
CA LEU A 153 21.11 17.85 -14.31
C LEU A 153 20.72 16.46 -14.83
N ASN A 154 20.36 16.38 -16.11
CA ASN A 154 19.97 15.12 -16.76
C ASN A 154 21.21 14.30 -17.18
N PHE A 155 22.02 13.93 -16.19
CA PHE A 155 23.17 13.06 -16.39
C PHE A 155 22.78 11.59 -16.28
N SER A 156 23.45 10.75 -17.07
CA SER A 156 23.40 9.31 -17.00
C SER A 156 24.80 8.71 -17.08
N GLY A 157 24.97 7.49 -16.55
CA GLY A 157 26.24 6.76 -16.61
C GLY A 157 27.12 6.92 -15.38
N MET A 158 28.39 6.57 -15.54
CA MET A 158 29.36 6.49 -14.42
C MET A 158 29.87 7.85 -14.00
N VAL A 159 30.03 8.05 -12.68
CA VAL A 159 30.70 9.22 -12.12
C VAL A 159 32.22 9.12 -12.44
N PRO A 160 32.83 10.14 -13.11
CA PRO A 160 34.22 10.06 -13.52
C PRO A 160 35.20 10.19 -12.32
N HIS A 161 36.17 9.27 -12.24
CA HIS A 161 37.21 9.31 -11.22
C HIS A 161 38.08 10.58 -11.25
N GLN A 162 38.13 11.26 -12.39
CA GLN A 162 38.84 12.53 -12.61
C GLN A 162 38.40 13.62 -11.66
N LEU A 163 37.18 13.53 -11.09
CA LEU A 163 36.74 14.46 -10.02
C LEU A 163 37.66 14.44 -8.80
N GLY A 164 38.38 13.34 -8.54
CA GLY A 164 39.39 13.25 -7.49
C GLY A 164 40.55 14.24 -7.64
N ASN A 165 40.82 14.74 -8.87
CA ASN A 165 41.89 15.72 -9.12
C ASN A 165 41.58 17.12 -8.55
N LEU A 166 40.33 17.37 -8.15
CA LEU A 166 39.87 18.66 -7.60
C LEU A 166 40.27 18.82 -6.13
N SER A 167 41.55 18.74 -5.82
CA SER A 167 42.11 18.70 -4.44
C SER A 167 41.76 19.93 -3.57
N ARG A 168 41.30 21.05 -4.20
CA ARG A 168 40.86 22.27 -3.50
C ARG A 168 39.34 22.31 -3.24
N LEU A 169 38.62 21.29 -3.69
CA LEU A 169 37.15 21.26 -3.60
C LEU A 169 36.70 21.20 -2.14
N ARG A 170 35.67 22.02 -1.84
CA ARG A 170 35.05 22.11 -0.51
C ARG A 170 33.58 21.76 -0.53
N TYR A 171 32.91 21.94 -1.66
CA TYR A 171 31.49 21.66 -1.88
C TYR A 171 31.33 20.86 -3.16
N LEU A 172 30.66 19.71 -3.06
CA LEU A 172 30.32 18.83 -4.18
C LEU A 172 28.87 18.38 -4.06
N ASP A 173 28.05 18.74 -5.02
CA ASP A 173 26.66 18.27 -5.16
C ASP A 173 26.47 17.66 -6.55
N LEU A 174 26.20 16.34 -6.57
CA LEU A 174 25.99 15.52 -7.76
C LEU A 174 24.62 14.82 -7.75
N ARG A 175 23.64 15.34 -7.05
CA ARG A 175 22.31 14.72 -6.95
C ARG A 175 21.69 14.47 -8.31
N SER A 176 21.52 13.19 -8.71
CA SER A 176 20.94 12.81 -9.99
C SER A 176 20.51 11.35 -10.00
N TYR A 177 19.36 11.04 -10.60
CA TYR A 177 18.84 9.67 -10.74
C TYR A 177 19.56 8.81 -11.78
N GLY A 178 20.25 9.42 -12.73
CA GLY A 178 20.90 8.69 -13.83
C GLY A 178 22.35 8.32 -13.56
N LEU A 179 22.97 8.87 -12.52
CA LEU A 179 24.36 8.60 -12.18
C LEU A 179 24.51 7.29 -11.40
N HIS A 180 25.62 6.59 -11.65
CA HIS A 180 26.05 5.45 -10.85
C HIS A 180 27.56 5.44 -10.63
N SER A 181 28.01 4.74 -9.60
CA SER A 181 29.43 4.51 -9.35
C SER A 181 29.65 3.10 -8.82
N GLU A 182 30.73 2.47 -9.25
CA GLU A 182 31.18 1.18 -8.73
C GLU A 182 32.26 1.33 -7.65
N ASP A 183 32.86 2.54 -7.56
CA ASP A 183 33.95 2.86 -6.65
C ASP A 183 33.90 4.34 -6.23
N LEU A 184 34.17 4.61 -4.96
CA LEU A 184 34.25 5.96 -4.38
C LEU A 184 35.68 6.34 -3.96
N THR A 185 36.72 5.54 -4.29
CA THR A 185 38.11 5.77 -3.83
C THR A 185 38.68 7.12 -4.26
N TRP A 186 38.17 7.69 -5.38
CA TRP A 186 38.52 9.03 -5.86
C TRP A 186 38.21 10.13 -4.83
N LEU A 187 37.22 9.94 -3.94
CA LEU A 187 36.89 10.88 -2.86
C LEU A 187 38.04 11.05 -1.87
N SER A 188 38.87 10.04 -1.67
CA SER A 188 40.00 10.07 -0.72
C SER A 188 41.02 11.19 -1.02
N GLN A 189 41.08 11.68 -2.26
CA GLN A 189 41.93 12.76 -2.70
C GLN A 189 41.36 14.17 -2.34
N LEU A 190 40.07 14.24 -1.98
CA LEU A 190 39.36 15.51 -1.69
C LEU A 190 39.42 15.86 -0.20
N SER A 191 40.63 15.94 0.39
CA SER A 191 40.86 16.14 1.83
C SER A 191 40.27 17.43 2.43
N LEU A 192 39.95 18.45 1.58
CA LEU A 192 39.35 19.71 2.00
C LEU A 192 37.83 19.73 1.87
N LEU A 193 37.21 18.63 1.40
CA LEU A 193 35.77 18.56 1.17
C LEU A 193 35.00 18.69 2.48
N LYS A 194 34.02 19.63 2.49
CA LYS A 194 33.16 19.93 3.63
C LYS A 194 31.71 19.47 3.40
N HIS A 195 31.29 19.49 2.15
CA HIS A 195 29.95 19.14 1.74
C HIS A 195 30.01 18.13 0.60
N LEU A 196 29.36 16.99 0.79
CA LEU A 196 29.16 15.95 -0.20
C LEU A 196 27.68 15.58 -0.26
N ASP A 197 27.07 15.75 -1.43
CA ASP A 197 25.74 15.27 -1.72
C ASP A 197 25.76 14.48 -3.04
N MET A 198 25.47 13.18 -2.97
CA MET A 198 25.31 12.28 -4.12
C MET A 198 23.96 11.57 -4.08
N SER A 199 22.97 12.16 -3.43
CA SER A 199 21.64 11.57 -3.28
C SER A 199 21.06 11.21 -4.64
N PHE A 200 20.32 10.09 -4.69
CA PHE A 200 19.73 9.47 -5.88
C PHE A 200 20.70 8.80 -6.87
N ALA A 201 22.00 8.92 -6.70
CA ALA A 201 22.96 8.16 -7.51
C ALA A 201 22.94 6.67 -7.11
N ASN A 202 22.97 5.78 -8.08
CA ASN A 202 23.03 4.33 -7.79
C ASN A 202 24.45 3.93 -7.33
N LEU A 203 24.60 3.63 -6.06
CA LEU A 203 25.82 3.19 -5.40
C LEU A 203 25.75 1.72 -4.93
N SER A 204 24.81 0.93 -5.45
CA SER A 204 24.59 -0.45 -5.01
C SER A 204 25.80 -1.39 -5.21
N ALA A 205 26.69 -1.06 -6.14
CA ALA A 205 27.93 -1.80 -6.39
C ALA A 205 29.08 -1.38 -5.48
N VAL A 206 28.97 -0.28 -4.72
CA VAL A 206 30.04 0.28 -3.91
C VAL A 206 30.18 -0.47 -2.60
N ILE A 207 31.18 -1.32 -2.50
CA ILE A 207 31.53 -2.04 -1.28
C ILE A 207 32.43 -1.15 -0.39
N GLY A 208 32.14 -1.04 0.90
CA GLY A 208 32.97 -0.29 1.86
C GLY A 208 32.90 1.24 1.68
N TRP A 209 31.78 1.76 1.22
CA TRP A 209 31.55 3.20 1.06
C TRP A 209 31.85 4.01 2.33
N ALA A 210 31.54 3.46 3.49
CA ALA A 210 31.71 4.13 4.76
C ALA A 210 33.20 4.33 5.12
N ASP A 211 34.06 3.37 4.79
CA ASP A 211 35.52 3.51 4.96
C ASP A 211 36.06 4.64 4.11
N THR A 212 35.64 4.74 2.86
CA THR A 212 36.08 5.82 1.96
C THR A 212 35.65 7.19 2.48
N VAL A 213 34.39 7.30 2.91
CA VAL A 213 33.88 8.55 3.47
C VAL A 213 34.59 8.94 4.77
N ASN A 214 34.94 7.97 5.59
CA ASN A 214 35.69 8.19 6.85
C ASN A 214 37.07 8.81 6.64
N MET A 215 37.65 8.76 5.44
CA MET A 215 38.92 9.46 5.11
C MET A 215 38.72 10.99 5.00
N LEU A 216 37.50 11.49 4.88
CA LEU A 216 37.20 12.90 4.67
C LEU A 216 37.08 13.66 6.01
N SER A 217 38.16 13.85 6.72
CA SER A 217 38.20 14.46 8.08
C SER A 217 37.66 15.91 8.14
N SER A 218 37.55 16.60 7.01
CA SER A 218 37.01 17.96 6.93
C SER A 218 35.49 18.01 6.71
N LEU A 219 34.84 16.84 6.53
CA LEU A 219 33.43 16.76 6.12
C LEU A 219 32.49 17.28 7.22
N GLU A 220 31.61 18.18 6.84
CA GLU A 220 30.59 18.78 7.70
C GLU A 220 29.17 18.28 7.32
N VAL A 221 28.95 17.97 6.03
CA VAL A 221 27.67 17.51 5.48
C VAL A 221 27.91 16.31 4.58
N LEU A 222 27.22 15.21 4.87
CA LEU A 222 27.16 14.01 4.05
C LEU A 222 25.70 13.66 3.76
N ARG A 223 25.35 13.60 2.46
CA ARG A 223 24.06 13.13 1.98
C ARG A 223 24.23 12.09 0.91
N LEU A 224 23.70 10.90 1.19
CA LEU A 224 23.67 9.73 0.30
C LEU A 224 22.28 9.10 0.33
N SER A 225 21.25 9.94 0.29
CA SER A 225 19.84 9.49 0.36
C SER A 225 19.43 8.81 -0.94
N THR A 226 18.71 7.68 -0.84
CA THR A 226 18.19 6.92 -2.00
C THR A 226 19.29 6.50 -2.98
N CYS A 227 20.42 6.03 -2.45
CA CYS A 227 21.58 5.60 -3.24
C CYS A 227 21.66 4.08 -3.42
N SER A 228 20.68 3.32 -2.91
CA SER A 228 20.71 1.84 -2.89
C SER A 228 21.95 1.27 -2.20
N LEU A 229 22.48 1.98 -1.20
CA LEU A 229 23.62 1.52 -0.42
C LEU A 229 23.28 0.22 0.30
N ILE A 230 24.20 -0.73 0.22
CA ILE A 230 24.13 -2.00 0.95
C ILE A 230 25.21 -2.03 2.04
N THR A 231 24.96 -2.84 3.07
CA THR A 231 25.94 -3.04 4.13
C THR A 231 26.97 -4.07 3.74
N THR A 232 28.22 -3.77 4.00
CA THR A 232 29.26 -4.78 4.15
C THR A 232 29.67 -4.84 5.61
N ASN A 233 29.71 -6.04 6.18
CA ASN A 233 30.02 -6.31 7.60
C ASN A 233 31.45 -5.90 8.00
N HIS A 234 31.80 -4.62 7.88
CA HIS A 234 33.06 -4.11 8.34
C HIS A 234 32.89 -3.25 9.60
N TYR A 235 33.36 -3.75 10.71
CA TYR A 235 33.47 -2.98 11.95
C TYR A 235 34.51 -1.86 11.75
N MET A 236 34.05 -0.59 11.77
CA MET A 236 34.96 0.55 11.76
C MET A 236 35.42 0.91 13.18
N PRO A 237 36.70 0.80 13.51
CA PRO A 237 37.13 0.95 14.89
C PRO A 237 37.18 2.39 15.43
N ARG A 238 37.20 3.41 14.55
CA ARG A 238 37.19 4.85 14.95
C ARG A 238 36.73 5.75 13.82
N SER A 239 35.98 6.80 14.18
CA SER A 239 35.54 7.83 13.22
C SER A 239 36.54 8.97 13.10
N ASN A 240 36.87 9.37 11.86
CA ASN A 240 37.60 10.61 11.60
C ASN A 240 36.63 11.78 11.32
N LEU A 241 35.30 11.54 11.26
CA LEU A 241 34.25 12.50 10.89
C LEU A 241 33.83 13.39 12.08
N THR A 242 34.76 13.83 12.89
CA THR A 242 34.48 14.60 14.12
C THR A 242 33.85 15.97 13.88
N ARG A 243 33.87 16.46 12.64
CA ARG A 243 33.28 17.74 12.24
C ARG A 243 31.89 17.57 11.59
N LEU A 244 31.43 16.35 11.42
CA LEU A 244 30.17 16.05 10.75
C LEU A 244 29.00 16.66 11.54
N LYS A 245 28.16 17.44 10.84
CA LYS A 245 26.98 18.13 11.38
C LYS A 245 25.69 17.52 10.84
N ILE A 246 25.72 17.05 9.60
CA ILE A 246 24.57 16.49 8.90
C ILE A 246 24.98 15.15 8.30
N LEU A 247 24.27 14.09 8.67
CA LEU A 247 24.33 12.78 8.08
C LEU A 247 22.93 12.39 7.61
N ASP A 248 22.77 12.19 6.30
CA ASP A 248 21.52 11.79 5.69
C ASP A 248 21.74 10.56 4.80
N LEU A 249 21.22 9.41 5.27
CA LEU A 249 21.25 8.11 4.59
C LEU A 249 19.84 7.60 4.31
N PHE A 250 18.87 8.49 4.17
CA PHE A 250 17.47 8.17 3.93
C PHE A 250 17.29 7.19 2.77
N ARG A 251 16.40 6.21 2.95
CA ARG A 251 15.93 5.28 1.93
C ARG A 251 17.08 4.57 1.19
N ASN A 252 17.81 3.74 1.94
CA ASN A 252 18.84 2.84 1.42
C ASN A 252 18.47 1.38 1.79
N SER A 253 19.35 0.44 1.46
CA SER A 253 19.21 -0.97 1.83
C SER A 253 20.26 -1.37 2.88
N ILE A 254 20.45 -0.51 3.90
CA ILE A 254 21.45 -0.72 4.95
C ILE A 254 20.89 -1.71 5.97
N GLU A 255 21.32 -2.98 5.89
CA GLU A 255 20.94 -4.05 6.80
C GLU A 255 22.06 -4.29 7.82
N MET A 256 21.92 -3.76 9.03
CA MET A 256 22.92 -3.91 10.10
C MET A 256 22.32 -3.73 11.49
N GLN A 257 23.02 -4.21 12.51
CA GLN A 257 22.68 -3.91 13.89
C GLN A 257 22.91 -2.42 14.17
N PHE A 258 22.00 -1.80 14.93
CA PHE A 258 22.03 -0.37 15.20
C PHE A 258 23.30 0.05 15.98
N ASP A 259 23.83 -0.80 16.85
CA ASP A 259 25.08 -0.57 17.57
C ASP A 259 26.33 -0.71 16.69
N ALA A 260 26.24 -1.44 15.57
CA ALA A 260 27.34 -1.64 14.64
C ALA A 260 27.74 -0.36 13.86
N ILE A 261 26.86 0.67 13.82
CA ILE A 261 27.16 1.97 13.20
C ILE A 261 28.08 2.80 14.12
N SER A 262 29.08 2.18 14.72
CA SER A 262 29.90 2.75 15.79
C SER A 262 30.57 4.07 15.43
N TRP A 263 30.94 4.28 14.16
CA TRP A 263 31.58 5.48 13.67
C TRP A 263 30.73 6.75 13.75
N VAL A 264 29.40 6.62 13.72
CA VAL A 264 28.46 7.74 13.86
C VAL A 264 28.44 8.27 15.28
N TRP A 265 28.56 7.37 16.28
CA TRP A 265 28.43 7.72 17.70
C TRP A 265 29.60 8.54 18.24
N ASP A 266 30.73 8.63 17.51
CA ASP A 266 31.88 9.48 17.83
C ASP A 266 31.74 10.92 17.28
N ALA A 267 30.75 11.19 16.43
CA ALA A 267 30.54 12.49 15.80
C ALA A 267 29.74 13.46 16.70
N SER A 268 30.34 13.90 17.81
CA SER A 268 29.69 14.77 18.80
C SER A 268 29.18 16.13 18.27
N SER A 269 29.65 16.56 17.10
CA SER A 269 29.20 17.77 16.38
C SER A 269 27.91 17.55 15.58
N LEU A 270 27.41 16.32 15.52
CA LEU A 270 26.26 15.96 14.69
C LEU A 270 24.97 16.63 15.21
N LYS A 271 24.29 17.34 14.31
CA LYS A 271 23.03 18.05 14.58
C LYS A 271 21.83 17.38 13.94
N TYR A 272 22.03 16.75 12.79
CA TYR A 272 21.02 16.10 12.00
C TYR A 272 21.48 14.68 11.63
N LEU A 273 20.70 13.69 12.07
CA LEU A 273 20.89 12.28 11.74
C LEU A 273 19.61 11.73 11.13
N ASN A 274 19.69 11.31 9.89
CA ASN A 274 18.59 10.65 9.19
C ASN A 274 19.05 9.27 8.70
N LEU A 275 18.42 8.23 9.26
CA LEU A 275 18.59 6.82 8.92
C LEU A 275 17.25 6.19 8.54
N GLU A 276 16.26 7.00 8.20
CA GLU A 276 14.89 6.57 7.89
C GLU A 276 14.85 5.66 6.66
N SER A 277 13.87 4.73 6.61
CA SER A 277 13.63 3.79 5.51
C SER A 277 14.88 2.98 5.13
N ASN A 278 15.40 2.23 6.12
CA ASN A 278 16.49 1.29 5.98
C ASN A 278 16.08 -0.08 6.58
N HIS A 279 17.01 -1.00 6.72
CA HIS A 279 16.80 -2.30 7.36
C HIS A 279 17.63 -2.43 8.64
N ILE A 280 17.77 -1.32 9.39
CA ILE A 280 18.52 -1.28 10.64
C ILE A 280 17.74 -2.01 11.72
N TYR A 281 18.37 -2.96 12.42
CA TYR A 281 17.71 -3.80 13.40
C TYR A 281 18.48 -3.85 14.73
N GLY A 282 17.84 -4.41 15.76
CA GLY A 282 18.46 -4.56 17.09
C GLY A 282 18.01 -3.49 18.08
N VAL A 283 18.79 -3.29 19.15
CA VAL A 283 18.45 -2.35 20.22
C VAL A 283 19.21 -1.04 20.09
N PHE A 284 18.71 0.00 20.74
CA PHE A 284 19.38 1.30 20.78
C PHE A 284 20.75 1.20 21.44
N PRO A 285 21.82 1.74 20.80
CA PRO A 285 23.12 1.81 21.41
C PRO A 285 23.18 2.88 22.51
N ALA A 286 23.80 2.58 23.63
CA ALA A 286 24.04 3.55 24.71
C ALA A 286 24.85 4.76 24.24
N GLN A 287 25.70 4.56 23.23
CA GLN A 287 26.57 5.58 22.63
C GLN A 287 25.79 6.69 21.90
N LEU A 288 24.53 6.47 21.56
CA LEU A 288 23.65 7.51 21.00
C LEU A 288 23.63 8.76 21.89
N GLY A 289 23.75 8.62 23.21
CA GLY A 289 23.86 9.72 24.15
C GLY A 289 25.12 10.60 24.00
N ASN A 290 26.12 10.20 23.22
CA ASN A 290 27.33 11.00 22.95
C ASN A 290 27.04 12.15 21.98
N LEU A 291 25.93 12.09 21.21
CA LEU A 291 25.57 13.08 20.20
C LEU A 291 24.90 14.32 20.82
N THR A 292 25.54 14.95 21.80
CA THR A 292 24.96 16.03 22.63
C THR A 292 24.51 17.27 21.84
N SER A 293 24.99 17.46 20.60
CA SER A 293 24.60 18.55 19.70
C SER A 293 23.38 18.21 18.83
N LEU A 294 22.81 16.99 18.95
CA LEU A 294 21.78 16.50 18.05
C LEU A 294 20.47 17.29 18.23
N GLU A 295 19.98 17.85 17.14
CA GLU A 295 18.73 18.61 17.05
C GLU A 295 17.61 17.77 16.40
N VAL A 296 17.97 16.92 15.43
CA VAL A 296 17.05 16.09 14.64
C VAL A 296 17.53 14.65 14.59
N LEU A 297 16.68 13.71 15.01
CA LEU A 297 16.91 12.27 14.94
C LEU A 297 15.74 11.60 14.20
N GLN A 298 15.99 11.08 13.00
CA GLN A 298 15.03 10.41 12.15
C GLN A 298 15.42 8.94 11.96
N LEU A 299 14.62 8.03 12.49
CA LEU A 299 14.82 6.58 12.51
C LEU A 299 13.59 5.82 12.00
N ARG A 300 12.63 6.51 11.38
CA ARG A 300 11.38 5.93 10.89
C ARG A 300 11.65 4.77 9.93
N GLU A 301 10.72 3.81 9.90
CA GLU A 301 10.71 2.68 8.96
C GLU A 301 12.02 1.88 8.98
N ASN A 302 12.26 1.23 10.15
CA ASN A 302 13.37 0.32 10.42
C ASN A 302 12.87 -0.87 11.25
N HIS A 303 13.75 -1.69 11.77
CA HIS A 303 13.46 -2.85 12.63
C HIS A 303 14.10 -2.71 14.03
N ILE A 304 14.12 -1.48 14.56
CA ILE A 304 14.70 -1.16 15.86
C ILE A 304 13.78 -1.65 16.97
N LYS A 305 14.35 -2.32 17.97
CA LYS A 305 13.61 -3.00 19.05
C LYS A 305 13.95 -2.46 20.42
N GLY A 306 13.12 -2.80 21.40
CA GLY A 306 13.36 -2.50 22.80
C GLY A 306 13.06 -1.05 23.18
N MET A 307 13.59 -0.63 24.31
CA MET A 307 13.38 0.69 24.89
C MET A 307 14.58 1.60 24.61
N ILE A 308 14.35 2.91 24.49
CA ILE A 308 15.45 3.89 24.38
C ILE A 308 16.35 3.85 25.63
N PRO A 309 17.68 4.03 25.48
CA PRO A 309 18.59 3.97 26.61
C PRO A 309 18.53 5.23 27.49
N ASP A 310 18.85 5.10 28.77
CA ASP A 310 18.88 6.22 29.72
C ASP A 310 19.89 7.31 29.31
N THR A 311 20.88 6.97 28.49
CA THR A 311 21.91 7.91 27.99
C THR A 311 21.32 9.00 27.07
N LEU A 312 20.10 8.80 26.50
CA LEU A 312 19.42 9.86 25.73
C LEU A 312 19.16 11.11 26.55
N THR A 313 19.11 11.02 27.87
CA THR A 313 18.93 12.19 28.76
C THR A 313 19.95 13.30 28.54
N SER A 314 21.08 13.01 27.83
CA SER A 314 22.11 14.01 27.49
C SER A 314 21.78 14.88 26.26
N LEU A 315 20.78 14.51 25.44
CA LEU A 315 20.45 15.17 24.16
C LEU A 315 19.62 16.45 24.36
N CYS A 316 20.14 17.44 25.09
CA CYS A 316 19.38 18.65 25.44
C CYS A 316 19.00 19.56 24.27
N SER A 317 19.55 19.35 23.08
CA SER A 317 19.26 20.14 21.88
C SER A 317 18.16 19.52 21.01
N LEU A 318 17.61 18.35 21.37
CA LEU A 318 16.67 17.59 20.54
C LEU A 318 15.36 18.35 20.34
N ARG A 319 14.98 18.52 19.08
CA ARG A 319 13.76 19.22 18.63
C ARG A 319 12.83 18.31 17.85
N ILE A 320 13.36 17.38 17.06
CA ILE A 320 12.59 16.42 16.26
C ILE A 320 13.08 15.02 16.60
N PHE A 321 12.14 14.16 17.02
CA PHE A 321 12.40 12.75 17.24
C PHE A 321 11.36 11.92 16.49
N GLU A 322 11.81 11.27 15.42
CA GLU A 322 11.02 10.43 14.52
C GLU A 322 11.45 8.97 14.67
N LEU A 323 10.56 8.12 15.14
CA LEU A 323 10.78 6.71 15.41
C LEU A 323 9.61 5.82 14.94
N ALA A 324 8.69 6.39 14.17
CA ALA A 324 7.53 5.65 13.69
C ALA A 324 7.93 4.45 12.81
N TYR A 325 7.05 3.44 12.72
CA TYR A 325 7.30 2.21 11.96
C TYR A 325 8.58 1.47 12.37
N ASN A 326 8.59 1.06 13.65
CA ASN A 326 9.65 0.23 14.24
C ASN A 326 9.02 -0.83 15.15
N ASP A 327 9.86 -1.65 15.79
CA ASP A 327 9.44 -2.68 16.75
C ASP A 327 9.69 -2.26 18.21
N VAL A 328 9.61 -0.94 18.51
CA VAL A 328 9.88 -0.41 19.85
C VAL A 328 8.76 -0.83 20.80
N GLN A 329 9.15 -1.25 22.02
CA GLN A 329 8.19 -1.74 23.02
C GLN A 329 8.52 -1.21 24.42
N GLY A 330 7.50 -1.15 25.27
CA GLY A 330 7.61 -0.74 26.66
C GLY A 330 6.50 0.26 27.04
N ASP A 331 6.57 0.80 28.24
CA ASP A 331 5.59 1.78 28.74
C ASP A 331 5.94 3.18 28.25
N VAL A 332 4.94 3.94 27.75
CA VAL A 332 5.14 5.29 27.21
C VAL A 332 5.66 6.26 28.27
N THR A 333 5.26 6.09 29.51
CA THR A 333 5.74 6.96 30.60
C THR A 333 7.24 6.72 30.85
N GLU A 334 7.65 5.46 30.90
CA GLU A 334 9.08 5.11 31.01
C GLU A 334 9.87 5.62 29.80
N PHE A 335 9.30 5.50 28.59
CA PHE A 335 9.91 6.03 27.38
C PHE A 335 10.17 7.53 27.47
N ILE A 336 9.18 8.30 27.89
CA ILE A 336 9.27 9.76 28.00
C ILE A 336 10.21 10.18 29.14
N GLU A 337 10.24 9.45 30.26
CA GLU A 337 11.16 9.74 31.37
C GLU A 337 12.64 9.60 30.97
N ARG A 338 12.92 8.76 29.98
CA ARG A 338 14.26 8.60 29.40
C ARG A 338 14.61 9.63 28.33
N LEU A 339 13.62 10.42 27.85
CA LEU A 339 13.91 11.59 27.01
C LEU A 339 14.55 12.71 27.83
N PRO A 340 15.41 13.55 27.18
CA PRO A 340 16.09 14.65 27.89
C PRO A 340 15.08 15.66 28.43
N LYS A 341 14.91 15.74 29.73
CA LYS A 341 14.00 16.75 30.37
C LYS A 341 14.37 18.19 30.03
N CYS A 342 15.66 18.44 29.73
CA CYS A 342 16.14 19.74 29.27
C CYS A 342 15.64 20.11 27.86
N SER A 343 15.29 19.14 27.01
CA SER A 343 14.75 19.39 25.66
C SER A 343 13.22 19.45 25.61
N TRP A 344 12.48 19.05 26.67
CA TRP A 344 11.02 18.97 26.62
C TRP A 344 10.35 20.28 26.18
N SER A 345 10.83 21.43 26.66
CA SER A 345 10.29 22.73 26.25
C SER A 345 10.71 23.18 24.85
N GLN A 346 11.64 22.47 24.19
CA GLN A 346 12.15 22.76 22.83
C GLN A 346 11.70 21.73 21.82
N LEU A 347 11.22 20.54 22.26
CA LEU A 347 10.76 19.47 21.39
C LEU A 347 9.55 19.95 20.59
N GLN A 348 9.66 19.87 19.27
CA GLN A 348 8.67 20.34 18.30
C GLN A 348 7.87 19.19 17.69
N GLU A 349 8.55 18.07 17.42
CA GLU A 349 7.94 16.90 16.79
C GLU A 349 8.35 15.65 17.56
N LEU A 350 7.35 14.81 17.88
CA LEU A 350 7.50 13.51 18.52
C LEU A 350 6.61 12.49 17.80
N HIS A 351 7.23 11.61 17.01
CA HIS A 351 6.53 10.61 16.23
C HIS A 351 6.98 9.21 16.63
N LEU A 352 6.09 8.49 17.31
CA LEU A 352 6.28 7.12 17.81
C LEU A 352 5.22 6.16 17.25
N GLY A 353 4.50 6.58 16.21
CA GLY A 353 3.43 5.79 15.59
C GLY A 353 3.92 4.45 15.04
N HIS A 354 3.02 3.47 14.88
CA HIS A 354 3.35 2.14 14.36
C HIS A 354 4.50 1.45 15.12
N ASN A 355 4.29 1.26 16.41
CA ASN A 355 5.19 0.56 17.32
C ASN A 355 4.40 -0.37 18.25
N ASN A 356 5.04 -0.94 19.25
CA ASN A 356 4.41 -1.81 20.24
C ASN A 356 4.44 -1.19 21.66
N ILE A 357 4.23 0.14 21.75
CA ILE A 357 4.31 0.92 22.99
C ILE A 357 2.99 0.77 23.74
N THR A 358 3.08 0.56 25.06
CA THR A 358 1.96 0.38 26.00
C THR A 358 1.88 1.54 27.00
N GLY A 359 0.94 1.47 27.95
CA GLY A 359 0.81 2.45 29.01
C GLY A 359 -0.24 3.52 28.70
N SER A 360 -0.25 4.59 29.48
CA SER A 360 -1.24 5.67 29.38
C SER A 360 -0.60 7.05 29.29
N LEU A 361 -1.27 7.95 28.57
CA LEU A 361 -0.83 9.35 28.47
C LEU A 361 -1.17 10.07 29.78
N SER A 362 -0.15 10.52 30.48
CA SER A 362 -0.29 11.27 31.73
C SER A 362 0.12 12.74 31.57
N ASP A 363 0.12 13.50 32.66
CA ASP A 363 0.31 14.97 32.65
C ASP A 363 1.72 15.44 32.24
N TRP A 364 2.70 14.53 32.08
CA TRP A 364 4.03 14.85 31.57
C TRP A 364 3.98 15.58 30.21
N ILE A 365 2.97 15.28 29.38
CA ILE A 365 2.83 15.89 28.04
C ILE A 365 2.73 17.42 28.09
N GLY A 366 2.17 17.97 29.18
CA GLY A 366 2.04 19.41 29.35
C GLY A 366 3.35 20.18 29.50
N HIS A 367 4.45 19.49 29.75
CA HIS A 367 5.79 20.11 29.82
C HIS A 367 6.39 20.34 28.43
N MET A 368 5.84 19.74 27.38
CA MET A 368 6.31 19.85 25.99
C MET A 368 5.68 21.05 25.27
N THR A 369 5.86 22.23 25.80
CA THR A 369 5.14 23.47 25.40
C THR A 369 5.42 23.94 23.96
N SER A 370 6.53 23.51 23.34
CA SER A 370 6.86 23.82 21.94
C SER A 370 6.35 22.79 20.94
N LEU A 371 5.67 21.73 21.41
CA LEU A 371 5.23 20.63 20.57
C LEU A 371 4.22 21.12 19.53
N SER A 372 4.55 20.93 18.28
CA SER A 372 3.71 21.25 17.12
C SER A 372 3.13 20.01 16.45
N SER A 373 3.81 18.84 16.57
CA SER A 373 3.37 17.59 16.00
C SER A 373 3.58 16.43 16.99
N LEU A 374 2.49 15.68 17.24
CA LEU A 374 2.50 14.49 18.08
C LEU A 374 1.81 13.34 17.35
N ASP A 375 2.57 12.27 17.07
CA ASP A 375 2.06 11.03 16.55
C ASP A 375 2.40 9.84 17.45
N LEU A 376 1.37 9.24 18.05
CA LEU A 376 1.43 8.02 18.87
C LEU A 376 0.50 6.93 18.32
N SER A 377 0.06 7.07 17.06
CA SER A 377 -0.92 6.16 16.44
C SER A 377 -0.39 4.73 16.30
N PHE A 378 -1.31 3.77 16.10
CA PHE A 378 -0.96 2.37 15.87
C PHE A 378 0.02 1.81 16.92
N ASN A 379 -0.34 1.97 18.20
CA ASN A 379 0.34 1.43 19.36
C ASN A 379 -0.64 0.64 20.23
N ARG A 380 -0.27 0.34 21.47
CA ARG A 380 -1.11 -0.37 22.45
C ARG A 380 -1.36 0.51 23.68
N LEU A 381 -1.49 1.82 23.48
CA LEU A 381 -1.77 2.77 24.57
C LEU A 381 -3.17 2.53 25.13
N THR A 382 -3.33 2.70 26.42
CA THR A 382 -4.58 2.45 27.17
C THR A 382 -4.98 3.64 28.03
N GLY A 383 -6.21 3.62 28.57
CA GLY A 383 -6.72 4.63 29.48
C GLY A 383 -7.15 5.94 28.79
N PRO A 384 -7.57 6.94 29.57
CA PRO A 384 -8.13 8.17 29.02
C PRO A 384 -7.05 9.11 28.47
N LEU A 385 -7.45 9.96 27.51
CA LEU A 385 -6.65 11.11 27.12
C LEU A 385 -6.68 12.16 28.23
N THR A 386 -5.52 12.64 28.66
CA THR A 386 -5.44 13.70 29.68
C THR A 386 -5.91 15.06 29.13
N THR A 387 -6.66 15.84 29.93
CA THR A 387 -7.08 17.20 29.55
C THR A 387 -5.90 18.18 29.42
N VAL A 388 -4.75 17.84 30.01
CA VAL A 388 -3.52 18.62 29.88
C VAL A 388 -3.05 18.77 28.42
N ILE A 389 -3.39 17.84 27.52
CA ILE A 389 -3.13 17.98 26.07
C ILE A 389 -3.68 19.32 25.53
N GLY A 390 -4.81 19.78 26.05
CA GLY A 390 -5.44 21.05 25.69
C GLY A 390 -4.62 22.30 26.03
N THR A 391 -3.50 22.18 26.73
CA THR A 391 -2.58 23.30 27.06
C THR A 391 -1.51 23.54 26.01
N LEU A 392 -1.32 22.59 25.06
CA LEU A 392 -0.28 22.64 24.03
C LEU A 392 -0.68 23.59 22.89
N SER A 393 -0.62 24.90 23.11
CA SER A 393 -1.13 25.92 22.18
C SER A 393 -0.46 25.94 20.80
N ASN A 394 0.74 25.37 20.66
CA ASN A 394 1.48 25.28 19.41
C ASN A 394 1.14 24.04 18.58
N LEU A 395 0.30 23.13 19.11
CA LEU A 395 0.01 21.86 18.46
C LEU A 395 -0.80 22.08 17.18
N ILE A 396 -0.27 21.58 16.06
CA ILE A 396 -0.82 21.65 14.71
C ILE A 396 -1.39 20.29 14.31
N TYR A 397 -0.66 19.21 14.65
CA TYR A 397 -0.99 17.84 14.32
C TYR A 397 -1.04 16.99 15.59
N LEU A 398 -2.15 16.29 15.80
CA LEU A 398 -2.34 15.33 16.89
C LEU A 398 -2.92 14.03 16.34
N ASN A 399 -2.14 12.96 16.39
CA ASN A 399 -2.58 11.62 16.02
C ASN A 399 -2.31 10.63 17.17
N ILE A 400 -3.37 10.12 17.77
CA ILE A 400 -3.35 9.04 18.78
C ILE A 400 -4.28 7.90 18.36
N GLY A 401 -4.61 7.84 17.06
CA GLY A 401 -5.51 6.85 16.49
C GLY A 401 -4.98 5.42 16.60
N TYR A 402 -5.88 4.44 16.45
CA TYR A 402 -5.54 3.02 16.42
C TYR A 402 -4.71 2.56 17.63
N ASN A 403 -5.27 2.82 18.81
CA ASN A 403 -4.78 2.39 20.12
C ASN A 403 -5.89 1.67 20.89
N GLN A 404 -5.67 1.38 22.16
CA GLN A 404 -6.65 0.78 23.07
C GLN A 404 -7.12 1.80 24.12
N MET A 405 -7.11 3.07 23.75
CA MET A 405 -7.49 4.16 24.66
C MET A 405 -9.01 4.25 24.80
N ASP A 406 -9.46 4.71 25.95
CA ASP A 406 -10.86 4.84 26.30
C ASP A 406 -11.14 6.17 27.04
N GLY A 407 -12.34 6.30 27.56
CA GLY A 407 -12.70 7.44 28.40
C GLY A 407 -13.46 8.54 27.67
N LEU A 408 -13.62 9.64 28.36
CA LEU A 408 -14.48 10.74 27.94
C LEU A 408 -13.70 11.91 27.36
N ILE A 409 -14.00 12.26 26.11
CA ILE A 409 -13.47 13.46 25.46
C ILE A 409 -14.46 14.61 25.64
N THR A 410 -13.97 15.71 26.17
CA THR A 410 -14.75 16.96 26.44
C THR A 410 -14.08 18.14 25.75
N GLN A 411 -14.75 19.29 25.74
CA GLN A 411 -14.19 20.53 25.18
C GLN A 411 -12.90 21.01 25.87
N GLU A 412 -12.61 20.55 27.08
CA GLU A 412 -11.41 20.92 27.85
C GLU A 412 -10.15 20.44 27.17
N HIS A 413 -10.21 19.25 26.52
CA HIS A 413 -9.09 18.68 25.74
C HIS A 413 -8.67 19.56 24.56
N PHE A 414 -9.51 20.51 24.13
CA PHE A 414 -9.25 21.35 22.96
C PHE A 414 -9.17 22.85 23.30
N SER A 415 -9.24 23.22 24.58
CA SER A 415 -9.52 24.59 25.07
C SER A 415 -8.51 25.65 24.59
N LYS A 416 -7.23 25.27 24.36
CA LYS A 416 -6.17 26.18 23.89
C LYS A 416 -5.50 25.74 22.59
N LEU A 417 -5.99 24.68 21.92
CA LEU A 417 -5.43 24.17 20.66
C LEU A 417 -5.87 25.03 19.46
N THR A 418 -5.52 26.32 19.46
CA THR A 418 -5.97 27.26 18.43
C THR A 418 -5.32 27.05 17.05
N GLU A 419 -4.12 26.47 17.05
CA GLU A 419 -3.33 26.21 15.85
C GLU A 419 -3.62 24.84 15.23
N LEU A 420 -4.41 23.99 15.90
CA LEU A 420 -4.67 22.61 15.48
C LEU A 420 -5.33 22.56 14.10
N GLN A 421 -4.69 21.82 13.17
CA GLN A 421 -5.15 21.59 11.80
C GLN A 421 -5.61 20.15 11.59
N GLU A 422 -5.00 19.19 12.26
CA GLU A 422 -5.31 17.78 12.11
C GLU A 422 -5.47 17.11 13.48
N LEU A 423 -6.60 16.44 13.65
CA LEU A 423 -6.95 15.69 14.84
C LEU A 423 -7.41 14.29 14.49
N HIS A 424 -6.63 13.29 14.87
CA HIS A 424 -6.92 11.86 14.64
C HIS A 424 -7.04 11.11 15.95
N LEU A 425 -8.28 10.74 16.30
CA LEU A 425 -8.65 9.93 17.47
C LEU A 425 -9.19 8.55 17.08
N SER A 426 -9.27 8.27 15.79
CA SER A 426 -9.87 7.07 15.19
C SER A 426 -9.33 5.77 15.78
N GLY A 427 -10.14 4.68 15.75
CA GLY A 427 -9.67 3.35 16.18
C GLY A 427 -9.39 3.22 17.67
N ASN A 428 -10.09 4.00 18.52
CA ASN A 428 -10.07 3.93 19.97
C ASN A 428 -11.49 3.74 20.51
N SER A 429 -11.64 3.59 21.83
CA SER A 429 -12.95 3.46 22.51
C SER A 429 -13.40 4.75 23.17
N PHE A 430 -13.06 5.90 22.61
CA PHE A 430 -13.44 7.19 23.19
C PHE A 430 -14.94 7.46 23.09
N THR A 431 -15.50 8.06 24.14
CA THR A 431 -16.85 8.64 24.15
C THR A 431 -16.76 10.16 24.05
N MET A 432 -17.33 10.73 22.97
CA MET A 432 -17.32 12.18 22.75
C MET A 432 -18.51 12.85 23.43
N LYS A 433 -18.27 13.77 24.37
CA LYS A 433 -19.30 14.56 25.01
C LYS A 433 -18.98 16.05 24.91
N LEU A 434 -19.27 16.60 23.75
CA LEU A 434 -19.08 18.02 23.45
C LEU A 434 -20.41 18.75 23.50
N ASN A 435 -20.41 20.00 24.02
CA ASN A 435 -21.60 20.84 24.06
C ASN A 435 -22.08 21.17 22.62
N SER A 436 -23.39 21.37 22.46
CA SER A 436 -23.97 21.70 21.14
C SER A 436 -23.49 23.04 20.57
N ASP A 437 -23.04 23.94 21.39
CA ASP A 437 -22.49 25.26 21.06
C ASP A 437 -20.97 25.31 21.01
N TRP A 438 -20.28 24.16 21.23
CA TRP A 438 -18.84 24.09 21.12
C TRP A 438 -18.40 24.36 19.66
N ILE A 439 -17.37 25.19 19.52
CA ILE A 439 -16.79 25.54 18.23
C ILE A 439 -15.42 24.90 18.14
N PRO A 440 -15.19 24.00 17.14
CA PRO A 440 -13.88 23.43 16.88
C PRO A 440 -12.80 24.48 16.58
N PRO A 441 -11.52 24.17 16.78
CA PRO A 441 -10.42 25.07 16.39
C PRO A 441 -10.59 25.58 14.97
N ARG A 442 -10.38 26.89 14.78
CA ARG A 442 -10.69 27.54 13.49
C ARG A 442 -9.84 27.07 12.32
N ARG A 443 -8.67 26.51 12.62
CA ARG A 443 -7.71 26.00 11.61
C ARG A 443 -7.88 24.53 11.35
N LEU A 444 -8.80 23.84 12.02
CA LEU A 444 -9.02 22.41 11.86
C LEU A 444 -9.51 22.10 10.45
N LEU A 445 -8.71 21.30 9.74
CA LEU A 445 -8.94 20.85 8.36
C LEU A 445 -9.33 19.38 8.31
N THR A 446 -8.71 18.55 9.16
CA THR A 446 -8.94 17.11 9.21
C THR A 446 -9.41 16.70 10.60
N LEU A 447 -10.48 15.92 10.65
CA LEU A 447 -11.06 15.38 11.86
C LEU A 447 -11.36 13.89 11.73
N GLY A 448 -10.55 13.05 12.38
CA GLY A 448 -10.67 11.59 12.42
C GLY A 448 -11.29 11.10 13.73
N LEU A 449 -12.50 10.56 13.66
CA LEU A 449 -13.29 10.06 14.79
C LEU A 449 -13.87 8.66 14.51
N ARG A 450 -13.26 7.87 13.62
CA ARG A 450 -13.70 6.51 13.34
C ARG A 450 -13.71 5.67 14.61
N SER A 451 -14.74 4.87 14.80
CA SER A 451 -14.91 4.00 15.97
C SER A 451 -14.96 4.72 17.31
N CYS A 452 -15.09 6.05 17.34
CA CYS A 452 -15.40 6.83 18.56
C CYS A 452 -16.92 6.86 18.77
N TYR A 453 -17.37 6.75 20.01
CA TYR A 453 -18.80 6.82 20.32
C TYR A 453 -19.29 8.27 20.31
N LEU A 454 -19.99 8.68 19.25
CA LEU A 454 -20.58 10.00 19.03
C LEU A 454 -22.11 9.99 19.21
N GLY A 455 -22.73 8.85 18.98
CA GLY A 455 -24.16 8.64 18.92
C GLY A 455 -24.89 8.66 20.25
N PRO A 456 -26.21 8.33 20.25
CA PRO A 456 -26.98 7.91 19.08
C PRO A 456 -27.43 9.08 18.19
N ARG A 457 -27.46 10.32 18.70
CA ARG A 457 -27.92 11.48 17.93
C ARG A 457 -26.78 12.08 17.11
N PHE A 458 -27.13 12.65 15.97
CA PHE A 458 -26.18 13.35 15.10
C PHE A 458 -25.55 14.55 15.85
N PRO A 459 -24.21 14.69 15.91
CA PRO A 459 -23.53 15.71 16.73
C PRO A 459 -23.86 17.13 16.26
N GLN A 460 -24.56 17.92 17.12
CA GLN A 460 -25.03 19.26 16.77
C GLN A 460 -23.92 20.30 16.67
N TRP A 461 -22.80 20.11 17.38
CA TRP A 461 -21.62 20.99 17.29
C TRP A 461 -21.00 21.02 15.88
N LEU A 462 -21.24 20.01 15.04
CA LEU A 462 -20.85 19.99 13.64
C LEU A 462 -21.57 21.02 12.76
N LYS A 463 -22.52 21.78 13.28
CA LYS A 463 -23.12 22.92 12.55
C LYS A 463 -22.17 24.11 12.40
N SER A 464 -21.16 24.21 13.27
CA SER A 464 -20.30 25.39 13.42
C SER A 464 -19.00 25.37 12.62
N PRO A 465 -18.36 24.23 12.27
CA PRO A 465 -17.09 24.21 11.59
C PRO A 465 -17.24 24.68 10.11
N LYS A 466 -16.42 25.66 9.71
CA LYS A 466 -16.45 26.20 8.34
C LYS A 466 -15.30 25.73 7.46
N ASN A 467 -14.28 25.11 8.04
CA ASN A 467 -13.00 24.84 7.38
C ASN A 467 -12.64 23.35 7.32
N ILE A 468 -13.44 22.45 7.92
CA ILE A 468 -13.14 21.02 7.86
C ILE A 468 -13.27 20.55 6.41
N SER A 469 -12.13 20.12 5.85
CA SER A 469 -12.00 19.54 4.51
C SER A 469 -12.17 18.03 4.53
N SER A 470 -11.71 17.37 5.61
CA SER A 470 -11.75 15.92 5.72
C SER A 470 -12.39 15.51 7.04
N LEU A 471 -13.50 14.76 6.97
CA LEU A 471 -14.27 14.30 8.13
C LEU A 471 -14.46 12.78 8.06
N TYR A 472 -13.97 12.07 9.08
CA TYR A 472 -14.08 10.62 9.22
C TYR A 472 -14.85 10.28 10.49
N MET A 473 -16.08 9.76 10.36
CA MET A 473 -16.98 9.37 11.46
C MET A 473 -17.59 7.98 11.22
N SER A 474 -16.87 7.09 10.54
CA SER A 474 -17.34 5.71 10.39
C SER A 474 -17.39 4.97 11.72
N ASN A 475 -18.34 4.04 11.84
CA ASN A 475 -18.55 3.23 13.05
C ASN A 475 -18.68 4.06 14.35
N ALA A 476 -19.33 5.22 14.27
CA ALA A 476 -19.44 6.19 15.38
C ALA A 476 -20.73 6.04 16.21
N SER A 477 -21.46 4.93 16.03
CA SER A 477 -22.73 4.60 16.71
C SER A 477 -23.83 5.67 16.53
N ILE A 478 -23.84 6.36 15.39
CA ILE A 478 -24.87 7.35 15.06
C ILE A 478 -26.09 6.62 14.54
N ALA A 479 -27.25 6.82 15.18
CA ALA A 479 -28.54 6.21 14.83
C ALA A 479 -29.63 7.32 14.76
N ASP A 480 -29.50 8.17 13.77
CA ASP A 480 -30.36 9.36 13.59
C ASP A 480 -30.65 9.60 12.11
N THR A 481 -31.55 10.51 11.82
CA THR A 481 -31.78 10.93 10.43
C THR A 481 -30.74 11.99 10.04
N MET A 482 -30.18 11.85 8.82
CA MET A 482 -29.24 12.82 8.27
C MET A 482 -29.84 14.22 8.25
N PRO A 483 -29.27 15.19 9.00
CA PRO A 483 -29.86 16.52 9.07
C PRO A 483 -29.56 17.35 7.80
N ASP A 484 -30.55 18.13 7.35
CA ASP A 484 -30.46 18.94 6.12
C ASP A 484 -29.27 19.94 6.13
N TRP A 485 -28.89 20.45 7.32
CA TRP A 485 -27.78 21.40 7.45
C TRP A 485 -26.43 20.77 7.13
N PHE A 486 -26.27 19.44 7.24
CA PHE A 486 -25.01 18.75 7.02
C PHE A 486 -24.48 19.01 5.60
N TRP A 487 -25.31 18.81 4.60
CA TRP A 487 -24.92 19.02 3.20
C TRP A 487 -24.54 20.47 2.88
N THR A 488 -25.10 21.42 3.60
CA THR A 488 -24.78 22.85 3.45
C THR A 488 -23.45 23.21 4.11
N VAL A 489 -23.21 22.71 5.33
CA VAL A 489 -22.00 22.99 6.10
C VAL A 489 -20.78 22.37 5.43
N PHE A 490 -20.89 21.11 5.02
CA PHE A 490 -19.78 20.33 4.43
C PHE A 490 -19.77 20.38 2.89
N ARG A 491 -20.44 21.36 2.29
CA ARG A 491 -20.51 21.49 0.83
C ARG A 491 -19.15 21.51 0.14
N LYS A 492 -18.10 22.02 0.78
CA LYS A 492 -16.74 22.16 0.27
C LYS A 492 -15.76 21.15 0.91
N ALA A 493 -16.28 20.18 1.64
CA ALA A 493 -15.44 19.12 2.18
C ALA A 493 -14.94 18.23 1.05
N ASP A 494 -13.65 17.95 1.04
CA ASP A 494 -13.02 17.11 0.03
C ASP A 494 -13.27 15.63 0.32
N VAL A 495 -13.23 15.23 1.59
CA VAL A 495 -13.42 13.85 2.04
C VAL A 495 -14.49 13.77 3.13
N LEU A 496 -15.47 12.89 2.93
CA LEU A 496 -16.52 12.60 3.91
C LEU A 496 -16.70 11.08 4.05
N ASP A 497 -16.41 10.55 5.23
CA ASP A 497 -16.67 9.15 5.60
C ASP A 497 -17.63 9.08 6.78
N LEU A 498 -18.83 8.60 6.53
CA LEU A 498 -19.90 8.35 7.50
C LEU A 498 -20.32 6.88 7.49
N SER A 499 -19.51 6.01 6.93
CA SER A 499 -19.83 4.59 6.74
C SER A 499 -20.06 3.84 8.07
N ASN A 500 -20.63 2.65 7.97
CA ASN A 500 -20.82 1.77 9.14
C ASN A 500 -21.53 2.44 10.33
N ASN A 501 -22.59 3.20 10.04
CA ASN A 501 -23.46 3.79 11.07
C ASN A 501 -24.92 3.30 10.88
N ASN A 502 -25.81 3.86 11.64
CA ASN A 502 -27.25 3.59 11.52
C ASN A 502 -28.02 4.84 11.05
N ILE A 503 -27.36 5.64 10.19
CA ILE A 503 -27.87 6.90 9.66
C ILE A 503 -28.96 6.62 8.62
N SER A 504 -30.11 7.26 8.80
CA SER A 504 -31.28 7.10 7.92
C SER A 504 -31.60 8.37 7.13
N GLY A 505 -32.54 8.28 6.20
CA GLY A 505 -33.01 9.41 5.41
C GLY A 505 -32.86 9.20 3.91
N THR A 506 -33.11 10.25 3.13
CA THR A 506 -32.99 10.24 1.66
C THR A 506 -31.84 11.12 1.20
N LEU A 507 -31.15 10.68 0.16
CA LEU A 507 -30.10 11.47 -0.49
C LEU A 507 -30.76 12.46 -1.46
N ARG A 508 -30.85 13.73 -1.05
CA ARG A 508 -31.55 14.77 -1.82
C ARG A 508 -30.70 15.30 -2.99
N ALA A 509 -31.30 16.08 -3.88
CA ALA A 509 -30.62 16.77 -4.97
C ALA A 509 -29.47 17.72 -4.51
N THR A 510 -29.44 18.11 -3.24
CA THR A 510 -28.33 18.87 -2.63
C THR A 510 -27.00 18.13 -2.66
N LEU A 511 -27.02 16.79 -2.73
CA LEU A 511 -25.80 15.99 -2.90
C LEU A 511 -25.03 16.39 -4.17
N GLY A 512 -25.73 16.64 -5.27
CA GLY A 512 -25.14 17.09 -6.54
C GLY A 512 -24.51 18.50 -6.51
N GLN A 513 -24.71 19.26 -5.44
CA GLN A 513 -24.12 20.59 -5.25
C GLN A 513 -22.81 20.56 -4.42
N MET A 514 -22.43 19.39 -3.90
CA MET A 514 -21.21 19.23 -3.13
C MET A 514 -19.99 19.25 -4.05
N ASP A 515 -18.90 19.79 -3.53
CA ASP A 515 -17.59 19.85 -4.17
C ASP A 515 -16.66 18.89 -3.40
N THR A 516 -17.01 17.60 -3.42
CA THR A 516 -16.31 16.55 -2.69
C THR A 516 -15.65 15.55 -3.65
N SER A 517 -14.43 15.14 -3.35
CA SER A 517 -13.69 14.15 -4.14
C SER A 517 -13.96 12.72 -3.67
N PHE A 518 -14.19 12.52 -2.37
CA PHE A 518 -14.44 11.20 -1.78
C PHE A 518 -15.64 11.25 -0.83
N LEU A 519 -16.63 10.39 -1.08
CA LEU A 519 -17.83 10.27 -0.26
C LEU A 519 -18.12 8.79 0.04
N ASP A 520 -18.05 8.42 1.30
CA ASP A 520 -18.43 7.10 1.79
C ASP A 520 -19.61 7.20 2.75
N LEU A 521 -20.76 6.68 2.30
CA LEU A 521 -21.99 6.54 3.08
C LEU A 521 -22.40 5.07 3.23
N SER A 522 -21.51 4.15 2.95
CA SER A 522 -21.78 2.71 2.95
C SER A 522 -22.24 2.18 4.30
N SER A 523 -22.89 1.02 4.30
CA SER A 523 -23.35 0.35 5.52
C SER A 523 -24.14 1.27 6.46
N ASN A 524 -25.20 1.90 5.92
CA ASN A 524 -26.14 2.75 6.61
C ASN A 524 -27.61 2.36 6.29
N GLN A 525 -28.58 3.21 6.65
CA GLN A 525 -30.01 2.99 6.38
C GLN A 525 -30.60 4.03 5.42
N PHE A 526 -29.82 4.52 4.47
CA PHE A 526 -30.33 5.45 3.47
C PHE A 526 -31.32 4.76 2.53
N ILE A 527 -32.41 5.47 2.18
CA ILE A 527 -33.52 4.98 1.38
C ILE A 527 -33.82 5.90 0.19
N GLY A 528 -34.58 5.39 -0.78
CA GLY A 528 -35.07 6.17 -1.92
C GLY A 528 -34.05 6.35 -3.05
N PRO A 529 -34.43 7.14 -4.09
CA PRO A 529 -33.54 7.33 -5.25
C PRO A 529 -32.41 8.31 -4.97
N VAL A 530 -31.30 8.12 -5.68
CA VAL A 530 -30.19 9.06 -5.76
C VAL A 530 -30.37 9.89 -7.04
N GLU A 531 -30.69 11.17 -6.89
CA GLU A 531 -31.06 12.02 -8.03
C GLU A 531 -29.84 12.59 -8.77
N GLN A 532 -28.83 13.04 -8.05
CA GLN A 532 -27.63 13.69 -8.60
C GLN A 532 -26.38 13.33 -7.77
N LEU A 533 -25.25 13.19 -8.45
CA LEU A 533 -23.93 12.98 -7.83
C LEU A 533 -23.09 14.25 -7.86
N PRO A 534 -22.11 14.41 -6.93
CA PRO A 534 -21.15 15.50 -6.94
C PRO A 534 -20.34 15.53 -8.24
N GLN A 535 -20.07 16.74 -8.79
CA GLN A 535 -19.41 16.86 -10.10
C GLN A 535 -17.93 16.48 -10.10
N ASN A 536 -17.23 16.67 -8.98
CA ASN A 536 -15.79 16.43 -8.84
C ASN A 536 -15.47 15.12 -8.11
N ILE A 537 -16.46 14.24 -7.93
CA ILE A 537 -16.30 12.98 -7.21
C ILE A 537 -15.30 12.06 -7.94
N MET A 538 -14.31 11.55 -7.21
CA MET A 538 -13.35 10.55 -7.65
C MET A 538 -13.69 9.18 -7.08
N GLY A 539 -14.07 9.12 -5.79
CA GLY A 539 -14.50 7.90 -5.13
C GLY A 539 -15.87 8.03 -4.47
N LEU A 540 -16.79 7.12 -4.81
CA LEU A 540 -18.14 7.09 -4.25
C LEU A 540 -18.47 5.69 -3.76
N ASP A 541 -18.77 5.56 -2.45
CA ASP A 541 -19.34 4.34 -1.88
C ASP A 541 -20.70 4.62 -1.23
N LEU A 542 -21.74 4.05 -1.81
CA LEU A 542 -23.13 4.03 -1.32
C LEU A 542 -23.60 2.61 -1.03
N SER A 543 -22.71 1.64 -1.00
CA SER A 543 -23.04 0.23 -0.84
C SER A 543 -23.72 -0.09 0.51
N ARG A 544 -24.38 -1.25 0.58
CA ARG A 544 -24.98 -1.74 1.83
C ARG A 544 -25.94 -0.72 2.46
N ASN A 545 -26.90 -0.23 1.64
CA ASN A 545 -27.98 0.65 2.03
C ASN A 545 -29.32 0.10 1.53
N SER A 546 -30.40 0.86 1.64
CA SER A 546 -31.70 0.55 1.06
C SER A 546 -32.09 1.52 -0.06
N LEU A 547 -31.09 1.99 -0.82
CA LEU A 547 -31.26 2.91 -1.93
C LEU A 547 -31.98 2.21 -3.10
N SER A 548 -32.81 2.94 -3.84
CA SER A 548 -33.67 2.39 -4.87
C SER A 548 -33.75 3.31 -6.11
N GLY A 549 -34.54 2.93 -7.08
CA GLY A 549 -34.69 3.69 -8.34
C GLY A 549 -33.61 3.32 -9.37
N ALA A 550 -33.50 4.10 -10.43
CA ALA A 550 -32.50 3.89 -11.47
C ALA A 550 -31.12 4.29 -10.97
N LEU A 551 -30.07 3.69 -11.56
CA LEU A 551 -28.71 4.12 -11.32
C LEU A 551 -28.59 5.62 -11.59
N PRO A 552 -27.96 6.41 -10.71
CA PRO A 552 -27.93 7.89 -10.80
C PRO A 552 -27.02 8.41 -11.92
N LEU A 553 -27.08 7.79 -13.09
CA LEU A 553 -26.15 7.84 -14.18
C LEU A 553 -26.64 8.72 -15.35
N ASN A 554 -27.70 9.52 -15.17
CA ASN A 554 -28.42 10.11 -16.29
C ASN A 554 -28.02 11.55 -16.67
N VAL A 555 -27.22 12.27 -15.93
CA VAL A 555 -26.92 13.70 -16.22
C VAL A 555 -25.49 14.08 -15.92
N ARG A 556 -24.80 14.71 -16.90
CA ARG A 556 -23.47 15.37 -16.81
C ARG A 556 -22.51 14.77 -15.76
N TRP A 557 -21.85 13.73 -16.15
CA TRP A 557 -21.00 12.90 -15.29
C TRP A 557 -19.76 13.60 -14.80
N PRO A 558 -19.31 13.24 -13.58
CA PRO A 558 -17.95 13.52 -13.19
C PRO A 558 -16.99 12.73 -14.10
N LEU A 559 -16.26 13.46 -14.93
CA LEU A 559 -15.29 12.88 -15.88
C LEU A 559 -14.11 12.19 -15.17
N PHE A 560 -14.01 12.35 -13.86
CA PHE A 560 -12.86 11.97 -13.06
C PHE A 560 -13.15 10.84 -12.05
N ILE A 561 -14.34 10.22 -12.10
CA ILE A 561 -14.67 9.13 -11.18
C ILE A 561 -13.74 7.92 -11.44
N ASP A 562 -13.06 7.49 -10.40
CA ASP A 562 -12.16 6.35 -10.40
C ASP A 562 -12.86 5.11 -9.84
N SER A 563 -13.61 5.27 -8.75
CA SER A 563 -14.29 4.16 -8.08
C SER A 563 -15.77 4.44 -7.81
N LEU A 564 -16.64 3.46 -8.15
CA LEU A 564 -18.09 3.53 -7.96
C LEU A 564 -18.62 2.23 -7.35
N LEU A 565 -19.02 2.31 -6.08
CA LEU A 565 -19.51 1.19 -5.28
C LEU A 565 -20.99 1.42 -4.90
N LEU A 566 -21.89 0.64 -5.48
CA LEU A 566 -23.34 0.72 -5.27
C LEU A 566 -23.94 -0.64 -4.88
N PHE A 567 -23.12 -1.60 -4.50
CA PHE A 567 -23.54 -2.96 -4.22
C PHE A 567 -24.42 -3.09 -2.96
N ASP A 568 -25.15 -4.19 -2.84
CA ASP A 568 -26.06 -4.46 -1.71
C ASP A 568 -27.08 -3.32 -1.49
N ASN A 569 -27.84 -3.00 -2.55
CA ASN A 569 -28.91 -2.02 -2.55
C ASN A 569 -30.15 -2.54 -3.34
N HIS A 570 -31.12 -1.69 -3.60
CA HIS A 570 -32.34 -2.01 -4.38
C HIS A 570 -32.42 -1.21 -5.69
N PHE A 571 -31.28 -0.90 -6.31
CA PHE A 571 -31.27 -0.22 -7.60
C PHE A 571 -31.92 -1.05 -8.70
N THR A 572 -32.67 -0.40 -9.57
CA THR A 572 -33.45 -1.01 -10.67
C THR A 572 -33.12 -0.35 -12.02
N GLY A 573 -33.77 -0.78 -13.08
CA GLY A 573 -33.55 -0.21 -14.42
C GLY A 573 -32.34 -0.84 -15.13
N THR A 574 -31.72 -0.09 -16.04
CA THR A 574 -30.64 -0.56 -16.90
C THR A 574 -29.36 0.23 -16.64
N ILE A 575 -28.23 -0.35 -16.98
CA ILE A 575 -26.92 0.35 -16.99
C ILE A 575 -26.94 1.29 -18.20
N PRO A 576 -26.85 2.62 -18.01
CA PRO A 576 -26.96 3.57 -19.10
C PRO A 576 -25.70 3.70 -19.93
N ALA A 577 -25.85 4.14 -21.20
CA ALA A 577 -24.73 4.33 -22.12
C ALA A 577 -23.71 5.42 -21.69
N SER A 578 -24.10 6.31 -20.78
CA SER A 578 -23.19 7.30 -20.18
C SER A 578 -21.99 6.66 -19.46
N LEU A 579 -22.08 5.40 -19.03
CA LEU A 579 -20.93 4.64 -18.51
C LEU A 579 -19.72 4.68 -19.49
N CYS A 580 -19.98 4.71 -20.79
CA CYS A 580 -18.95 4.77 -21.83
C CYS A 580 -18.11 6.07 -21.83
N GLN A 581 -18.57 7.11 -21.14
CA GLN A 581 -17.87 8.40 -21.05
C GLN A 581 -16.90 8.46 -19.86
N MET A 582 -16.95 7.47 -18.96
CA MET A 582 -16.14 7.41 -17.72
C MET A 582 -14.78 6.77 -17.99
N LYS A 583 -13.89 7.51 -18.64
CA LYS A 583 -12.57 6.98 -19.02
C LYS A 583 -11.64 6.69 -17.84
N SER A 584 -11.81 7.39 -16.73
CA SER A 584 -11.00 7.25 -15.52
C SER A 584 -11.45 6.10 -14.61
N LEU A 585 -12.64 5.51 -14.86
CA LEU A 585 -13.22 4.50 -13.98
C LEU A 585 -12.36 3.24 -13.96
N THR A 586 -11.80 2.92 -12.79
CA THR A 586 -10.99 1.71 -12.57
C THR A 586 -11.77 0.62 -11.86
N LEU A 587 -12.74 1.00 -11.02
CA LEU A 587 -13.54 0.09 -10.21
C LEU A 587 -15.04 0.36 -10.34
N LEU A 588 -15.79 -0.66 -10.78
CA LEU A 588 -17.26 -0.66 -10.80
C LEU A 588 -17.80 -1.88 -10.06
N ASP A 589 -18.52 -1.66 -8.95
CA ASP A 589 -19.22 -2.72 -8.22
C ASP A 589 -20.70 -2.34 -8.02
N ILE A 590 -21.58 -3.02 -8.74
CA ILE A 590 -23.03 -2.88 -8.65
C ILE A 590 -23.72 -4.22 -8.34
N ARG A 591 -22.99 -5.17 -7.79
CA ARG A 591 -23.51 -6.49 -7.41
C ARG A 591 -24.67 -6.40 -6.42
N ASN A 592 -25.44 -7.48 -6.31
CA ASN A 592 -26.55 -7.60 -5.35
C ASN A 592 -27.54 -6.43 -5.44
N ASN A 593 -28.09 -6.22 -6.64
CA ASN A 593 -29.13 -5.24 -6.95
C ASN A 593 -30.23 -5.87 -7.83
N MET A 594 -31.19 -5.07 -8.28
CA MET A 594 -32.27 -5.49 -9.18
C MET A 594 -32.12 -4.91 -10.59
N ILE A 595 -30.87 -4.76 -11.06
CA ILE A 595 -30.54 -4.15 -12.35
C ILE A 595 -30.85 -5.13 -13.48
N THR A 596 -31.46 -4.64 -14.56
CA THR A 596 -31.95 -5.42 -15.69
C THR A 596 -31.36 -4.93 -17.02
N GLY A 597 -31.68 -5.59 -18.11
CA GLY A 597 -31.29 -5.18 -19.46
C GLY A 597 -29.89 -5.63 -19.85
N GLN A 598 -29.39 -5.05 -20.93
CA GLN A 598 -28.08 -5.41 -21.49
C GLN A 598 -27.01 -4.43 -21.02
N PHE A 599 -25.75 -4.91 -20.94
CA PHE A 599 -24.61 -4.04 -20.75
C PHE A 599 -24.46 -3.09 -21.94
N PRO A 600 -24.19 -1.77 -21.75
CA PRO A 600 -24.20 -0.80 -22.85
C PRO A 600 -23.14 -1.12 -23.92
N ARG A 601 -23.48 -0.88 -25.17
CA ARG A 601 -22.57 -0.90 -26.33
C ARG A 601 -22.07 0.52 -26.56
N CYS A 602 -20.79 0.77 -26.40
CA CYS A 602 -20.19 2.08 -26.66
C CYS A 602 -19.91 2.21 -28.16
N SER A 603 -20.63 3.10 -28.84
CA SER A 603 -20.43 3.46 -30.25
C SER A 603 -19.91 4.89 -30.35
N GLU A 604 -19.08 5.19 -31.34
CA GLU A 604 -18.47 6.50 -31.58
C GLU A 604 -19.46 7.68 -31.71
N ASN A 605 -20.72 7.41 -32.04
CA ASN A 605 -21.75 8.42 -32.28
C ASN A 605 -22.31 9.08 -30.99
N VAL A 606 -21.91 8.64 -29.79
CA VAL A 606 -22.39 9.23 -28.52
C VAL A 606 -21.64 10.52 -28.18
N ALA A 607 -20.47 10.74 -28.75
CA ALA A 607 -19.65 11.94 -28.52
C ALA A 607 -20.19 13.22 -29.20
N SER A 608 -21.14 13.10 -30.13
CA SER A 608 -21.60 14.21 -30.99
C SER A 608 -22.83 14.98 -30.49
N SER A 609 -23.42 14.62 -29.36
CA SER A 609 -24.62 15.27 -28.85
C SER A 609 -24.43 16.38 -27.82
N SER A 610 -23.18 16.66 -27.41
CA SER A 610 -22.85 17.85 -26.61
C SER A 610 -22.28 18.94 -27.51
N GLY A 611 -23.14 19.86 -27.96
CA GLY A 611 -22.78 20.98 -28.81
C GLY A 611 -21.76 21.93 -28.20
N MET A 612 -20.47 21.65 -28.43
CA MET A 612 -19.38 22.61 -28.40
C MET A 612 -18.36 22.22 -29.47
N VAL A 613 -18.59 22.67 -30.66
CA VAL A 613 -17.57 22.70 -31.74
C VAL A 613 -16.92 24.08 -31.67
N PRO A 614 -15.59 24.20 -31.49
CA PRO A 614 -14.89 25.45 -31.81
C PRO A 614 -14.79 25.60 -33.33
N PRO A 615 -14.98 26.81 -33.88
CA PRO A 615 -14.98 27.01 -35.33
C PRO A 615 -13.57 27.05 -35.89
N ASN A 616 -13.40 26.31 -36.99
CA ASN A 616 -12.43 26.50 -38.09
C ASN A 616 -10.93 26.63 -37.78
N THR A 617 -10.19 25.55 -38.03
CA THR A 617 -9.03 25.56 -38.92
C THR A 617 -8.93 24.21 -39.60
N ALA A 618 -9.46 24.14 -40.81
CA ALA A 618 -9.26 23.01 -41.68
C ALA A 618 -8.08 23.28 -42.58
N SER A 619 -7.04 22.46 -42.53
CA SER A 619 -6.12 22.21 -43.63
C SER A 619 -6.30 20.78 -44.08
N PRO A 620 -6.55 20.53 -45.39
CA PRO A 620 -6.66 19.18 -45.91
C PRO A 620 -5.26 18.74 -46.31
N ASP A 621 -4.72 17.73 -45.66
CA ASP A 621 -3.76 16.77 -46.18
C ASP A 621 -3.04 16.04 -45.02
N SER A 622 -3.58 14.92 -44.62
CA SER A 622 -2.82 13.74 -44.13
C SER A 622 -3.77 12.57 -43.92
N ASP A 623 -3.78 11.66 -44.90
CA ASP A 623 -4.26 10.30 -44.71
C ASP A 623 -3.43 9.60 -43.64
N SER A 624 -3.94 9.61 -42.42
CA SER A 624 -3.62 8.64 -41.38
C SER A 624 -4.89 8.42 -40.58
N SER A 625 -5.64 7.39 -40.96
CA SER A 625 -6.70 6.80 -40.16
C SER A 625 -6.10 6.19 -38.89
N SER A 626 -5.75 7.06 -37.92
CA SER A 626 -5.56 6.60 -36.55
C SER A 626 -6.94 6.31 -35.97
N GLU A 627 -7.34 5.04 -35.96
CA GLU A 627 -8.41 4.55 -35.10
C GLU A 627 -8.11 5.02 -33.69
N ILE A 628 -8.81 6.03 -33.20
CA ILE A 628 -8.77 6.46 -31.79
C ILE A 628 -9.45 5.34 -31.01
N SER A 629 -8.66 4.34 -30.61
CA SER A 629 -9.09 3.28 -29.72
C SER A 629 -9.61 3.92 -28.43
N MET A 630 -10.91 3.81 -28.15
CA MET A 630 -11.52 4.20 -26.87
C MET A 630 -11.11 3.20 -25.79
N SER A 631 -9.90 3.32 -25.26
CA SER A 631 -9.44 2.55 -24.11
C SER A 631 -10.12 3.06 -22.83
N MET A 632 -10.65 2.12 -22.03
CA MET A 632 -11.18 2.39 -20.68
C MET A 632 -10.22 1.82 -19.64
N SER A 633 -10.16 2.48 -18.49
CA SER A 633 -9.21 2.15 -17.41
C SER A 633 -9.71 1.08 -16.43
N ILE A 634 -10.84 0.42 -16.72
CA ILE A 634 -11.47 -0.54 -15.79
C ILE A 634 -10.50 -1.68 -15.46
N LYS A 635 -10.20 -1.84 -14.20
CA LYS A 635 -9.40 -2.94 -13.62
C LYS A 635 -10.29 -3.99 -12.96
N THR A 636 -11.39 -3.56 -12.33
CA THR A 636 -12.31 -4.43 -11.60
C THR A 636 -13.75 -4.16 -11.98
N LEU A 637 -14.46 -5.22 -12.39
CA LEU A 637 -15.88 -5.18 -12.76
C LEU A 637 -16.66 -6.24 -12.01
N ARG A 638 -17.63 -5.83 -11.17
CA ARG A 638 -18.52 -6.71 -10.41
C ARG A 638 -19.98 -6.38 -10.68
N LEU A 639 -20.64 -7.30 -11.37
CA LEU A 639 -22.06 -7.17 -11.76
C LEU A 639 -22.91 -8.33 -11.22
N ASN A 640 -22.32 -9.22 -10.42
CA ASN A 640 -22.96 -10.47 -9.99
C ASN A 640 -24.24 -10.23 -9.18
N ASN A 641 -25.13 -11.25 -9.19
CA ASN A 641 -26.42 -11.22 -8.51
C ASN A 641 -27.27 -10.01 -8.88
N ASN A 642 -27.62 -9.95 -10.17
CA ASN A 642 -28.55 -9.00 -10.79
C ASN A 642 -29.46 -9.72 -11.78
N SER A 643 -30.23 -9.00 -12.57
CA SER A 643 -31.05 -9.54 -13.67
C SER A 643 -30.57 -9.08 -15.05
N LEU A 644 -29.24 -8.87 -15.18
CA LEU A 644 -28.65 -8.45 -16.45
C LEU A 644 -28.74 -9.58 -17.49
N SER A 645 -28.89 -9.22 -18.75
CA SER A 645 -29.04 -10.14 -19.86
C SER A 645 -28.23 -9.71 -21.08
N GLY A 646 -28.29 -10.48 -22.15
CA GLY A 646 -27.51 -10.23 -23.35
C GLY A 646 -26.31 -11.12 -23.48
N GLU A 647 -25.51 -10.89 -24.50
CA GLU A 647 -24.21 -11.57 -24.70
C GLU A 647 -23.14 -11.02 -23.78
N PHE A 648 -22.00 -11.69 -23.76
CA PHE A 648 -20.83 -11.18 -23.01
C PHE A 648 -20.49 -9.74 -23.42
N PRO A 649 -20.27 -8.80 -22.47
CA PRO A 649 -20.12 -7.37 -22.75
C PRO A 649 -18.96 -7.05 -23.71
N LEU A 650 -19.26 -6.64 -24.93
CA LEU A 650 -18.27 -6.34 -25.98
C LEU A 650 -17.35 -5.15 -25.62
N LEU A 651 -17.86 -4.20 -24.82
CA LEU A 651 -17.07 -3.07 -24.34
C LEU A 651 -15.76 -3.48 -23.68
N LEU A 652 -15.73 -4.63 -23.02
CA LEU A 652 -14.56 -5.10 -22.28
C LEU A 652 -13.36 -5.42 -23.18
N GLN A 653 -13.54 -5.52 -24.50
CA GLN A 653 -12.41 -5.60 -25.44
C GLN A 653 -11.48 -4.39 -25.37
N ASN A 654 -11.98 -3.25 -24.90
CA ASN A 654 -11.26 -2.00 -24.83
C ASN A 654 -10.69 -1.72 -23.42
N CYS A 655 -10.67 -2.73 -22.54
CA CYS A 655 -10.21 -2.62 -21.15
C CYS A 655 -9.00 -3.55 -20.90
N PRO A 656 -7.81 -3.30 -21.48
CA PRO A 656 -6.65 -4.20 -21.37
C PRO A 656 -6.10 -4.36 -19.97
N GLU A 657 -6.42 -3.41 -19.06
CA GLU A 657 -5.99 -3.41 -17.66
C GLU A 657 -6.90 -4.25 -16.74
N LEU A 658 -7.96 -4.89 -17.28
CA LEU A 658 -8.85 -5.73 -16.49
C LEU A 658 -8.13 -6.88 -15.82
N THR A 659 -8.28 -6.95 -14.50
CA THR A 659 -7.74 -8.02 -13.65
C THR A 659 -8.85 -8.89 -13.05
N PHE A 660 -10.05 -8.31 -12.87
CA PHE A 660 -11.16 -8.96 -12.16
C PHE A 660 -12.49 -8.77 -12.89
N ILE A 661 -13.18 -9.87 -13.22
CA ILE A 661 -14.52 -9.88 -13.83
C ILE A 661 -15.40 -10.86 -13.05
N ASP A 662 -16.51 -10.37 -12.46
CA ASP A 662 -17.58 -11.20 -11.91
C ASP A 662 -18.94 -10.82 -12.52
N LEU A 663 -19.44 -11.68 -13.41
CA LEU A 663 -20.77 -11.59 -14.03
C LEU A 663 -21.72 -12.66 -13.47
N GLY A 664 -21.36 -13.37 -12.42
CA GLY A 664 -22.11 -14.51 -11.88
C GLY A 664 -23.56 -14.17 -11.52
N GLN A 665 -24.42 -15.19 -11.46
CA GLN A 665 -25.81 -15.05 -11.00
C GLN A 665 -26.58 -13.93 -11.75
N ASN A 666 -26.60 -14.03 -13.09
CA ASN A 666 -27.32 -13.14 -14.01
C ASN A 666 -28.04 -13.96 -15.09
N LYS A 667 -28.47 -13.33 -16.17
CA LYS A 667 -29.15 -13.95 -17.31
C LYS A 667 -28.37 -13.75 -18.62
N PHE A 668 -27.04 -13.66 -18.56
CA PHE A 668 -26.19 -13.59 -19.73
C PHE A 668 -26.27 -14.88 -20.54
N PHE A 669 -26.27 -14.79 -21.88
CA PHE A 669 -26.35 -15.93 -22.78
C PHE A 669 -25.37 -15.82 -23.94
N GLY A 670 -25.40 -16.77 -24.87
CA GLY A 670 -24.48 -16.86 -26.00
C GLY A 670 -23.21 -17.60 -25.65
N SER A 671 -22.18 -17.50 -26.50
CA SER A 671 -20.91 -18.16 -26.27
C SER A 671 -19.90 -17.28 -25.51
N ILE A 672 -19.00 -17.91 -24.78
CA ILE A 672 -17.84 -17.20 -24.21
C ILE A 672 -16.94 -16.78 -25.37
N PRO A 673 -16.67 -15.45 -25.55
CA PRO A 673 -15.97 -15.01 -26.74
C PRO A 673 -14.48 -15.31 -26.69
N PRO A 674 -13.88 -15.77 -27.82
CA PRO A 674 -12.44 -16.10 -27.89
C PRO A 674 -11.51 -14.93 -27.59
N TRP A 675 -11.94 -13.70 -27.93
CA TRP A 675 -11.12 -12.49 -27.72
C TRP A 675 -10.76 -12.21 -26.26
N ILE A 676 -11.44 -12.82 -25.27
CA ILE A 676 -11.09 -12.67 -23.85
C ILE A 676 -9.61 -13.02 -23.63
N GLY A 677 -9.15 -14.15 -24.19
CA GLY A 677 -7.75 -14.55 -24.05
C GLY A 677 -6.75 -13.70 -24.83
N GLU A 678 -7.21 -12.92 -25.81
CA GLU A 678 -6.36 -12.10 -26.66
C GLU A 678 -6.29 -10.63 -26.21
N LYS A 679 -7.41 -10.10 -25.69
CA LYS A 679 -7.58 -8.68 -25.37
C LYS A 679 -7.45 -8.35 -23.89
N LEU A 680 -7.55 -9.35 -22.98
CA LEU A 680 -7.49 -9.16 -21.53
C LEU A 680 -6.28 -9.90 -20.90
N PRO A 681 -5.04 -9.57 -21.29
CA PRO A 681 -3.86 -10.34 -20.91
C PRO A 681 -3.56 -10.30 -19.40
N ARG A 682 -4.10 -9.33 -18.66
CA ARG A 682 -3.87 -9.16 -17.21
C ARG A 682 -4.93 -9.82 -16.32
N LEU A 683 -5.92 -10.50 -16.92
CA LEU A 683 -7.05 -11.06 -16.17
C LEU A 683 -6.59 -12.16 -15.21
N LYS A 684 -6.90 -11.99 -13.91
CA LYS A 684 -6.59 -12.92 -12.82
C LYS A 684 -7.83 -13.69 -12.36
N TYR A 685 -9.00 -13.06 -12.41
CA TYR A 685 -10.26 -13.60 -11.90
C TYR A 685 -11.36 -13.47 -12.95
N LEU A 686 -11.96 -14.61 -13.33
CA LEU A 686 -13.10 -14.68 -14.26
C LEU A 686 -14.20 -15.57 -13.66
N ARG A 687 -15.33 -14.97 -13.27
CA ARG A 687 -16.50 -15.68 -12.77
C ARG A 687 -17.74 -15.40 -13.62
N LEU A 688 -18.24 -16.47 -14.24
CA LEU A 688 -19.45 -16.47 -15.08
C LEU A 688 -20.54 -17.40 -14.54
N ARG A 689 -20.36 -17.93 -13.33
CA ARG A 689 -21.25 -18.88 -12.65
C ARG A 689 -22.72 -18.47 -12.71
N SER A 690 -23.63 -19.46 -12.85
CA SER A 690 -25.10 -19.26 -12.80
C SER A 690 -25.59 -18.22 -13.81
N ASN A 691 -25.36 -18.52 -15.08
CA ASN A 691 -25.84 -17.78 -16.24
C ASN A 691 -26.41 -18.78 -17.30
N MET A 692 -26.62 -18.29 -18.52
CA MET A 692 -27.11 -19.12 -19.65
C MET A 692 -26.07 -19.19 -20.78
N PHE A 693 -24.77 -19.09 -20.47
CA PHE A 693 -23.73 -19.23 -21.48
C PHE A 693 -23.75 -20.64 -22.07
N SER A 694 -23.51 -20.73 -23.38
CA SER A 694 -23.58 -21.99 -24.15
C SER A 694 -22.40 -22.13 -25.11
N GLY A 695 -22.34 -23.25 -25.84
CA GLY A 695 -21.23 -23.52 -26.75
C GLY A 695 -19.99 -24.06 -26.04
N CYS A 696 -18.88 -24.10 -26.75
CA CYS A 696 -17.62 -24.65 -26.23
C CYS A 696 -16.81 -23.61 -25.45
N ILE A 697 -16.02 -24.10 -24.49
CA ILE A 697 -15.00 -23.27 -23.81
C ILE A 697 -13.92 -22.91 -24.83
N PRO A 698 -13.61 -21.62 -25.07
CA PRO A 698 -12.67 -21.20 -26.10
C PRO A 698 -11.22 -21.61 -25.75
N THR A 699 -10.51 -22.15 -26.73
CA THR A 699 -9.09 -22.50 -26.57
C THR A 699 -8.19 -21.28 -26.36
N GLN A 700 -8.62 -20.10 -26.78
CA GLN A 700 -7.94 -18.82 -26.63
C GLN A 700 -7.78 -18.38 -25.17
N LEU A 701 -8.57 -18.91 -24.23
CA LEU A 701 -8.37 -18.65 -22.79
C LEU A 701 -6.96 -19.00 -22.31
N ARG A 702 -6.21 -19.82 -23.02
CA ARG A 702 -4.77 -20.04 -22.78
C ARG A 702 -3.92 -18.78 -22.80
N GLY A 703 -4.39 -17.69 -23.43
CA GLY A 703 -3.70 -16.40 -23.46
C GLY A 703 -3.71 -15.66 -22.12
N LEU A 704 -4.56 -16.07 -21.19
CA LEU A 704 -4.69 -15.51 -19.85
C LEU A 704 -3.60 -16.04 -18.90
N ARG A 705 -2.36 -15.56 -19.07
CA ARG A 705 -1.18 -16.07 -18.35
C ARG A 705 -1.24 -15.83 -16.83
N TYR A 706 -2.03 -14.87 -16.37
CA TYR A 706 -2.15 -14.51 -14.96
C TYR A 706 -3.43 -15.05 -14.31
N LEU A 707 -4.22 -15.87 -15.02
CA LEU A 707 -5.50 -16.37 -14.52
C LEU A 707 -5.29 -17.32 -13.34
N GLN A 708 -5.87 -16.95 -12.19
CA GLN A 708 -5.82 -17.71 -10.93
C GLN A 708 -7.18 -18.32 -10.59
N TYR A 709 -8.28 -17.66 -10.95
CA TYR A 709 -9.62 -18.11 -10.62
C TYR A 709 -10.50 -18.16 -11.87
N LEU A 710 -11.04 -19.34 -12.16
CA LEU A 710 -11.99 -19.56 -13.25
C LEU A 710 -13.23 -20.32 -12.74
N ASP A 711 -14.38 -19.66 -12.73
CA ASP A 711 -15.67 -20.26 -12.35
C ASP A 711 -16.68 -20.06 -13.50
N LEU A 712 -16.93 -21.16 -14.23
CA LEU A 712 -17.91 -21.25 -15.32
C LEU A 712 -19.11 -22.12 -14.94
N ALA A 713 -19.24 -22.48 -13.68
CA ALA A 713 -20.23 -23.42 -13.20
C ALA A 713 -21.67 -22.95 -13.42
N HIS A 714 -22.60 -23.90 -13.41
CA HIS A 714 -24.03 -23.64 -13.59
C HIS A 714 -24.34 -22.83 -14.85
N ASN A 715 -23.94 -23.34 -16.01
CA ASN A 715 -24.20 -22.78 -17.32
C ASN A 715 -24.68 -23.89 -18.28
N ASN A 716 -24.81 -23.59 -19.58
CA ASN A 716 -25.19 -24.53 -20.64
C ASN A 716 -24.00 -24.83 -21.58
N LEU A 717 -22.78 -24.83 -21.04
CA LEU A 717 -21.54 -25.08 -21.83
C LEU A 717 -21.47 -26.54 -22.25
N SER A 718 -20.96 -26.78 -23.47
CA SER A 718 -20.86 -28.09 -24.08
C SER A 718 -19.48 -28.32 -24.72
N GLY A 719 -19.28 -29.49 -25.33
CA GLY A 719 -17.98 -29.83 -25.92
C GLY A 719 -16.98 -30.33 -24.89
N THR A 720 -15.71 -30.34 -25.24
CA THR A 720 -14.64 -30.88 -24.41
C THR A 720 -13.90 -29.81 -23.61
N ILE A 721 -13.30 -30.18 -22.48
CA ILE A 721 -12.38 -29.30 -21.74
C ILE A 721 -11.12 -29.10 -22.61
N PRO A 722 -10.77 -27.86 -22.99
CA PRO A 722 -9.59 -27.59 -23.80
C PRO A 722 -8.30 -28.00 -23.05
N ARG A 723 -7.41 -28.72 -23.73
CA ARG A 723 -6.11 -29.14 -23.15
C ARG A 723 -5.27 -27.96 -22.65
N SER A 724 -5.39 -26.83 -23.32
CA SER A 724 -4.67 -25.59 -23.02
C SER A 724 -5.21 -24.78 -21.85
N LEU A 725 -6.40 -25.11 -21.34
CA LEU A 725 -7.01 -24.38 -20.24
C LEU A 725 -6.27 -24.60 -18.91
N LEU A 726 -5.57 -25.70 -18.81
CA LEU A 726 -4.95 -26.17 -17.58
C LEU A 726 -3.45 -25.85 -17.49
N ASN A 727 -2.87 -25.25 -18.53
CA ASN A 727 -1.53 -24.69 -18.51
C ASN A 727 -1.56 -23.26 -17.93
N MET A 728 -1.96 -23.16 -16.67
CA MET A 728 -1.90 -21.88 -15.92
C MET A 728 -0.46 -21.68 -15.42
N ASP A 729 0.45 -21.30 -16.34
CA ASP A 729 1.89 -21.07 -16.04
C ASP A 729 2.13 -19.86 -15.10
N GLY A 730 1.10 -19.11 -14.78
CA GLY A 730 1.16 -17.88 -13.98
C GLY A 730 1.38 -18.05 -12.46
N VAL A 731 1.56 -19.29 -12.00
CA VAL A 731 1.69 -19.60 -10.56
C VAL A 731 3.14 -19.78 -10.10
N THR A 732 4.12 -19.54 -10.96
CA THR A 732 5.50 -19.46 -10.47
C THR A 732 5.73 -18.12 -9.79
N THR A 733 5.95 -18.19 -8.50
CA THR A 733 6.17 -17.11 -7.51
C THR A 733 7.22 -16.05 -7.89
N GLU A 734 7.99 -16.25 -8.97
CA GLU A 734 9.03 -15.31 -9.42
C GLU A 734 8.52 -14.18 -10.33
N LEU A 735 7.42 -14.37 -11.06
CA LEU A 735 6.88 -13.32 -11.94
C LEU A 735 5.96 -12.33 -11.20
N ALA A 736 5.27 -12.77 -10.16
CA ALA A 736 4.44 -11.89 -9.34
C ALA A 736 5.27 -10.90 -8.50
N ALA A 737 6.54 -11.21 -8.22
CA ALA A 737 7.43 -10.34 -7.45
C ALA A 737 8.11 -9.24 -8.29
N ARG A 738 8.08 -9.33 -9.63
CA ARG A 738 8.75 -8.36 -10.52
C ARG A 738 7.88 -7.19 -10.96
N ASP A 739 6.56 -7.33 -10.93
CA ASP A 739 5.63 -6.28 -11.40
C ASP A 739 5.04 -5.41 -10.29
N TYR A 740 5.36 -5.67 -9.04
CA TYR A 740 5.11 -4.74 -7.94
C TYR A 740 6.46 -4.25 -7.42
N PRO A 741 6.78 -2.97 -7.51
CA PRO A 741 7.87 -2.42 -6.72
C PRO A 741 7.55 -2.72 -5.26
N SER A 742 8.49 -3.39 -4.60
CA SER A 742 8.44 -3.77 -3.18
C SER A 742 8.56 -2.53 -2.28
N SER A 743 7.59 -1.64 -2.40
CA SER A 743 7.46 -0.47 -1.54
C SER A 743 6.07 -0.52 -0.91
N THR A 744 5.82 -1.47 -0.04
CA THR A 744 4.91 -1.36 1.11
C THR A 744 4.87 -2.73 1.80
N SER A 745 5.87 -3.04 2.60
CA SER A 745 5.71 -3.92 3.74
C SER A 745 5.16 -3.11 4.92
N SER A 746 4.02 -2.46 4.74
CA SER A 746 3.27 -1.95 5.88
C SER A 746 2.29 -3.04 6.30
N ASP A 747 2.43 -3.52 7.51
CA ASP A 747 1.47 -4.37 8.16
C ASP A 747 0.08 -3.74 8.06
N MET A 748 -0.75 -4.32 7.21
CA MET A 748 -2.16 -3.95 7.14
C MET A 748 -2.82 -4.41 8.43
N ALA A 749 -3.14 -3.47 9.31
CA ALA A 749 -4.08 -3.72 10.40
C ALA A 749 -5.39 -4.20 9.76
N THR A 750 -5.76 -5.46 10.00
CA THR A 750 -7.04 -6.04 9.59
C THR A 750 -8.14 -5.36 10.39
N VAL A 751 -8.84 -4.44 9.75
CA VAL A 751 -10.12 -3.94 10.26
C VAL A 751 -11.21 -4.89 9.77
N ASP A 752 -12.05 -5.36 10.67
CA ASP A 752 -13.02 -6.45 10.51
C ASP A 752 -14.16 -6.20 9.50
N ASP A 753 -14.20 -5.07 8.81
CA ASP A 753 -15.26 -4.64 7.90
C ASP A 753 -14.78 -4.09 6.52
N GLY A 754 -13.97 -4.83 5.82
CA GLY A 754 -13.95 -4.83 4.35
C GLY A 754 -13.34 -3.62 3.62
N ILE A 755 -12.98 -2.52 4.27
CA ILE A 755 -12.28 -1.39 3.64
C ILE A 755 -11.07 -1.02 4.52
N THR A 756 -9.89 -1.40 4.11
CA THR A 756 -8.67 -0.82 4.67
C THR A 756 -8.38 0.50 3.95
N VAL A 757 -8.55 1.58 4.67
CA VAL A 757 -7.92 2.84 4.30
C VAL A 757 -6.46 2.70 4.71
N VAL A 758 -5.60 2.58 3.74
CA VAL A 758 -4.17 2.77 3.96
C VAL A 758 -3.99 4.26 4.15
N ASP A 759 -3.98 4.73 5.40
CA ASP A 759 -3.39 6.03 5.73
C ASP A 759 -1.91 5.88 5.41
N ASP A 760 -1.47 6.30 4.21
CA ASP A 760 -0.07 6.51 3.92
C ASP A 760 0.37 7.76 4.69
N PRO A 761 1.13 7.64 5.78
CA PRO A 761 1.55 8.80 6.58
C PRO A 761 2.56 9.69 5.83
N GLN A 762 3.10 9.23 4.70
CA GLN A 762 3.89 10.09 3.81
C GLN A 762 3.01 11.00 2.95
N HIS A 763 1.70 10.73 2.95
CA HIS A 763 0.72 11.52 2.23
C HIS A 763 -0.51 11.72 3.12
N PRO A 764 -0.48 12.63 4.12
CA PRO A 764 -1.71 13.11 4.73
C PRO A 764 -2.50 13.83 3.64
N GLY A 765 -3.53 13.16 3.08
CA GLY A 765 -4.22 13.56 1.85
C GLY A 765 -3.65 12.91 0.58
N GLY A 766 -2.71 11.98 0.68
CA GLY A 766 -2.23 11.14 -0.40
C GLY A 766 -3.30 10.15 -0.82
N GLY A 767 -3.45 9.99 -2.12
CA GLY A 767 -4.53 9.31 -2.78
C GLY A 767 -4.97 8.05 -2.05
N TYR A 768 -6.27 7.98 -1.77
CA TYR A 768 -6.91 6.77 -1.31
C TYR A 768 -6.71 5.71 -2.39
N GLU A 769 -5.64 4.95 -2.29
CA GLU A 769 -5.59 3.66 -2.92
C GLU A 769 -6.61 2.83 -2.12
N TYR A 770 -7.84 2.73 -2.67
CA TYR A 770 -8.78 1.74 -2.21
C TYR A 770 -8.11 0.39 -2.44
N ALA A 771 -7.33 -0.04 -1.46
CA ALA A 771 -6.91 -1.43 -1.37
C ALA A 771 -8.21 -2.21 -1.13
N MET A 772 -8.91 -2.50 -2.24
CA MET A 772 -10.08 -3.33 -2.22
C MET A 772 -9.69 -4.63 -1.54
N ILE A 773 -10.19 -4.83 -0.34
CA ILE A 773 -10.32 -6.18 0.19
C ILE A 773 -11.38 -6.82 -0.70
N ALA A 774 -10.93 -7.47 -1.75
CA ALA A 774 -11.80 -8.23 -2.61
C ALA A 774 -12.36 -9.39 -1.78
N SER A 775 -13.64 -9.34 -1.45
CA SER A 775 -14.31 -10.56 -1.04
C SER A 775 -14.52 -11.40 -2.30
N ILE A 776 -14.09 -12.67 -2.27
CA ILE A 776 -14.26 -13.64 -3.34
C ILE A 776 -15.17 -14.75 -2.84
N PHE A 777 -16.24 -15.04 -3.60
CA PHE A 777 -17.05 -16.23 -3.33
C PHE A 777 -16.46 -17.42 -4.06
N VAL A 778 -16.02 -18.43 -3.30
CA VAL A 778 -15.43 -19.67 -3.83
C VAL A 778 -16.28 -20.87 -3.37
N VAL A 779 -16.57 -21.77 -4.29
CA VAL A 779 -17.12 -23.08 -3.95
C VAL A 779 -15.94 -24.03 -3.74
N THR A 780 -15.69 -24.38 -2.49
CA THR A 780 -14.64 -25.32 -2.10
C THR A 780 -15.17 -26.27 -1.02
N LYS A 781 -14.66 -27.52 -1.02
CA LYS A 781 -15.07 -28.55 -0.06
C LYS A 781 -16.60 -28.76 -0.03
N GLY A 782 -17.25 -28.67 -1.20
CA GLY A 782 -18.69 -28.80 -1.35
C GLY A 782 -19.54 -27.65 -0.79
N GLN A 783 -18.93 -26.56 -0.35
CA GLN A 783 -19.60 -25.40 0.23
C GLN A 783 -19.17 -24.09 -0.45
N GLY A 784 -20.15 -23.20 -0.69
CA GLY A 784 -19.86 -21.83 -1.10
C GLY A 784 -19.45 -20.99 0.12
N ARG A 785 -18.31 -20.35 0.05
CA ARG A 785 -17.78 -19.46 1.11
C ARG A 785 -17.31 -18.16 0.52
N GLU A 786 -17.56 -17.08 1.23
CA GLU A 786 -16.97 -15.78 0.93
C GLU A 786 -15.66 -15.65 1.70
N TYR A 787 -14.60 -15.35 0.99
CA TYR A 787 -13.26 -15.10 1.55
C TYR A 787 -12.97 -13.61 1.44
N ILE A 788 -12.45 -13.03 2.51
CA ILE A 788 -12.07 -11.61 2.60
C ILE A 788 -10.55 -11.54 2.81
N GLY A 789 -9.81 -10.74 2.04
CA GLY A 789 -8.38 -10.52 2.24
C GLY A 789 -7.49 -10.81 1.01
N ARG A 790 -6.19 -11.02 1.22
CA ARG A 790 -5.22 -11.33 0.16
C ARG A 790 -5.43 -12.76 -0.37
N PHE A 791 -6.01 -12.89 -1.57
CA PHE A 791 -6.25 -14.17 -2.27
C PHE A 791 -5.14 -14.53 -3.26
N ILE A 792 -3.94 -14.04 -3.03
CA ILE A 792 -2.84 -14.14 -3.99
C ILE A 792 -2.45 -15.59 -4.29
N ASP A 793 -2.81 -16.54 -3.42
CA ASP A 793 -2.35 -17.93 -3.49
C ASP A 793 -3.46 -18.96 -3.80
N MET A 794 -4.71 -18.55 -4.04
CA MET A 794 -5.83 -19.47 -4.25
C MET A 794 -6.13 -19.68 -5.73
N VAL A 795 -5.53 -20.67 -6.35
CA VAL A 795 -5.86 -21.06 -7.73
C VAL A 795 -7.04 -22.03 -7.72
N SER A 796 -8.12 -21.67 -8.41
CA SER A 796 -9.39 -22.43 -8.42
C SER A 796 -9.97 -22.58 -9.82
N LEU A 797 -10.46 -23.77 -10.12
CA LEU A 797 -11.18 -24.12 -11.34
C LEU A 797 -12.52 -24.78 -11.01
N ASP A 798 -13.64 -24.12 -11.36
CA ASP A 798 -15.00 -24.67 -11.22
C ASP A 798 -15.72 -24.66 -12.57
N LEU A 799 -15.94 -25.85 -13.15
CA LEU A 799 -16.70 -26.09 -14.39
C LEU A 799 -17.97 -26.91 -14.14
N SER A 800 -18.39 -27.05 -12.89
CA SER A 800 -19.49 -27.92 -12.49
C SER A 800 -20.84 -27.50 -13.07
N CYS A 801 -21.81 -28.44 -13.10
CA CYS A 801 -23.18 -28.16 -13.57
C CYS A 801 -23.20 -27.56 -14.98
N ASN A 802 -22.64 -28.27 -15.96
CA ASN A 802 -22.63 -27.96 -17.36
C ASN A 802 -22.94 -29.22 -18.20
N HIS A 803 -22.79 -29.17 -19.53
CA HIS A 803 -22.97 -30.28 -20.46
C HIS A 803 -21.64 -30.71 -21.13
N LEU A 804 -20.53 -30.58 -20.38
CA LEU A 804 -19.21 -30.90 -20.90
C LEU A 804 -19.06 -32.41 -21.14
N THR A 805 -18.41 -32.78 -22.23
CA THR A 805 -18.23 -34.17 -22.69
C THR A 805 -16.76 -34.49 -22.93
N GLY A 806 -16.47 -35.76 -23.27
CA GLY A 806 -15.09 -36.21 -23.53
C GLY A 806 -14.29 -36.46 -22.27
N ASN A 807 -12.99 -36.64 -22.42
CA ASN A 807 -12.12 -37.03 -21.31
C ASN A 807 -11.58 -35.78 -20.56
N ILE A 808 -11.26 -35.96 -19.29
CA ILE A 808 -10.42 -35.01 -18.55
C ILE A 808 -9.05 -35.04 -19.22
N PRO A 809 -8.49 -33.89 -19.66
CA PRO A 809 -7.20 -33.89 -20.36
C PRO A 809 -6.04 -34.39 -19.47
N GLU A 810 -5.15 -35.18 -20.05
CA GLU A 810 -3.94 -35.65 -19.35
C GLU A 810 -2.95 -34.51 -19.04
N SER A 811 -3.04 -33.37 -19.71
CA SER A 811 -2.24 -32.18 -19.44
C SER A 811 -2.61 -31.44 -18.16
N ILE A 812 -3.55 -31.98 -17.36
CA ILE A 812 -3.99 -31.37 -16.11
C ILE A 812 -2.90 -31.34 -15.01
N GLY A 813 -1.92 -32.22 -15.08
CA GLY A 813 -0.88 -32.39 -14.07
C GLY A 813 0.07 -31.19 -13.84
N PRO A 814 0.42 -30.35 -14.84
CA PRO A 814 1.34 -29.23 -14.65
C PRO A 814 0.80 -28.08 -13.78
N ALA A 815 -0.51 -28.04 -13.47
CA ALA A 815 -1.12 -27.02 -12.61
C ALA A 815 -0.77 -27.24 -11.12
N ALA A 816 0.51 -27.23 -10.77
CA ALA A 816 1.02 -27.55 -9.43
C ALA A 816 0.48 -26.61 -8.31
N GLY A 817 0.03 -25.43 -8.66
CA GLY A 817 -0.56 -24.45 -7.70
C GLY A 817 -2.07 -24.54 -7.55
N LEU A 818 -2.77 -25.48 -8.24
CA LEU A 818 -4.23 -25.56 -8.16
C LEU A 818 -4.67 -26.09 -6.78
N VAL A 819 -5.50 -25.30 -6.09
CA VAL A 819 -6.00 -25.61 -4.74
C VAL A 819 -7.39 -26.26 -4.79
N ASN A 820 -8.24 -25.83 -5.72
CA ASN A 820 -9.61 -26.32 -5.84
C ASN A 820 -9.96 -26.68 -7.29
N MET A 821 -10.48 -27.89 -7.51
CA MET A 821 -10.98 -28.36 -8.81
C MET A 821 -12.35 -29.00 -8.66
N ASN A 822 -13.34 -28.43 -9.32
CA ASN A 822 -14.71 -28.93 -9.38
C ASN A 822 -15.17 -29.13 -10.84
N LEU A 823 -15.35 -30.39 -11.25
CA LEU A 823 -15.88 -30.79 -12.56
C LEU A 823 -17.19 -31.56 -12.44
N SER A 824 -17.83 -31.54 -11.29
CA SER A 824 -19.03 -32.34 -11.01
C SER A 824 -20.22 -31.98 -11.89
N LEU A 825 -21.22 -32.87 -11.93
CA LEU A 825 -22.47 -32.61 -12.69
C LEU A 825 -22.23 -32.24 -14.16
N ASN A 826 -21.50 -33.10 -14.88
CA ASN A 826 -21.22 -32.99 -16.32
C ASN A 826 -21.43 -34.37 -17.02
N HIS A 827 -21.02 -34.48 -18.27
CA HIS A 827 -21.08 -35.72 -19.06
C HIS A 827 -19.68 -36.24 -19.42
N LEU A 828 -18.70 -35.99 -18.56
CA LEU A 828 -17.29 -36.38 -18.79
C LEU A 828 -17.15 -37.90 -18.80
N THR A 829 -16.31 -38.39 -19.71
CA THR A 829 -16.07 -39.83 -19.93
C THR A 829 -14.59 -40.18 -19.78
N GLY A 830 -14.23 -41.45 -19.98
CA GLY A 830 -12.84 -41.91 -19.89
C GLY A 830 -12.34 -42.06 -18.47
N LYS A 831 -11.04 -42.20 -18.31
CA LYS A 831 -10.39 -42.44 -17.01
C LYS A 831 -10.05 -41.11 -16.30
N ILE A 832 -9.93 -41.17 -14.96
CA ILE A 832 -9.28 -40.10 -14.19
C ILE A 832 -7.77 -40.11 -14.57
N PRO A 833 -7.18 -39.00 -15.04
CA PRO A 833 -5.78 -38.96 -15.41
C PRO A 833 -4.84 -39.24 -14.24
N GLU A 834 -3.79 -40.05 -14.46
CA GLU A 834 -2.80 -40.36 -13.42
C GLU A 834 -2.03 -39.11 -12.97
N ASN A 835 -1.85 -38.14 -13.87
CA ASN A 835 -1.15 -36.87 -13.60
C ASN A 835 -1.85 -35.97 -12.57
N ILE A 836 -3.09 -36.29 -12.15
CA ILE A 836 -3.76 -35.58 -11.05
C ILE A 836 -2.96 -35.69 -9.74
N SER A 837 -2.23 -36.79 -9.57
CA SER A 837 -1.34 -37.02 -8.40
C SER A 837 -0.16 -36.05 -8.28
N SER A 838 0.17 -35.31 -9.34
CA SER A 838 1.23 -34.27 -9.32
C SER A 838 0.76 -32.92 -8.75
N MET A 839 -0.53 -32.75 -8.46
CA MET A 839 -1.11 -31.53 -7.92
C MET A 839 -0.99 -31.46 -6.40
N HIS A 840 0.22 -31.29 -5.88
CA HIS A 840 0.48 -31.35 -4.44
C HIS A 840 -0.22 -30.27 -3.60
N SER A 841 -0.64 -29.14 -4.20
CA SER A 841 -1.38 -28.07 -3.56
C SER A 841 -2.90 -28.31 -3.51
N LEU A 842 -3.41 -29.39 -4.14
CA LEU A 842 -4.85 -29.61 -4.27
C LEU A 842 -5.48 -29.96 -2.92
N GLU A 843 -6.40 -29.12 -2.45
CA GLU A 843 -7.16 -29.30 -1.21
C GLU A 843 -8.57 -29.86 -1.44
N SER A 844 -9.17 -29.56 -2.60
CA SER A 844 -10.56 -29.94 -2.91
C SER A 844 -10.67 -30.48 -4.33
N LEU A 845 -11.20 -31.69 -4.47
CA LEU A 845 -11.46 -32.36 -5.74
C LEU A 845 -12.88 -32.90 -5.80
N ASP A 846 -13.71 -32.37 -6.71
CA ASP A 846 -15.05 -32.92 -6.96
C ASP A 846 -15.21 -33.31 -8.45
N LEU A 847 -15.32 -34.61 -8.70
CA LEU A 847 -15.57 -35.21 -10.02
C LEU A 847 -16.91 -35.96 -10.07
N SER A 848 -17.76 -35.77 -9.07
CA SER A 848 -19.02 -36.49 -8.90
C SER A 848 -20.02 -36.28 -10.05
N SER A 849 -20.97 -37.20 -10.20
CA SER A 849 -22.07 -37.09 -11.18
C SER A 849 -21.54 -36.83 -12.62
N ASN A 850 -20.72 -37.77 -13.09
CA ASN A 850 -20.17 -37.80 -14.45
C ASN A 850 -20.31 -39.26 -15.00
N GLN A 851 -19.64 -39.53 -16.13
CA GLN A 851 -19.58 -40.88 -16.73
C GLN A 851 -18.13 -41.39 -16.76
N LEU A 852 -17.30 -40.99 -15.80
CA LEU A 852 -15.91 -41.42 -15.67
C LEU A 852 -15.83 -42.93 -15.41
N SER A 853 -14.87 -43.60 -16.00
CA SER A 853 -14.70 -45.05 -15.97
C SER A 853 -13.24 -45.43 -15.67
N GLY A 854 -12.97 -46.74 -15.50
CA GLY A 854 -11.65 -47.24 -15.12
C GLY A 854 -11.36 -47.16 -13.64
N GLU A 855 -10.12 -47.35 -13.26
CA GLU A 855 -9.67 -47.37 -11.89
C GLU A 855 -9.41 -45.99 -11.33
N ILE A 856 -9.50 -45.82 -10.01
CA ILE A 856 -9.06 -44.59 -9.31
C ILE A 856 -7.52 -44.62 -9.27
N PRO A 857 -6.84 -43.57 -9.75
CA PRO A 857 -5.37 -43.52 -9.74
C PRO A 857 -4.82 -43.69 -8.32
N PRO A 858 -3.89 -44.62 -8.08
CA PRO A 858 -3.31 -44.85 -6.76
C PRO A 858 -2.63 -43.59 -6.21
N GLY A 859 -2.02 -42.79 -7.04
CA GLY A 859 -1.35 -41.56 -6.62
C GLY A 859 -2.26 -40.45 -6.03
N LEU A 860 -3.59 -40.60 -6.06
CA LEU A 860 -4.50 -39.74 -5.30
C LEU A 860 -4.27 -39.86 -3.79
N SER A 861 -3.78 -41.00 -3.29
CA SER A 861 -3.41 -41.20 -1.90
C SER A 861 -2.21 -40.40 -1.44
N ASP A 862 -1.40 -39.90 -2.39
CA ASP A 862 -0.16 -39.15 -2.14
C ASP A 862 -0.40 -37.64 -2.04
N LEU A 863 -1.62 -37.16 -2.31
CA LEU A 863 -2.00 -35.76 -2.22
C LEU A 863 -2.23 -35.33 -0.75
N THR A 864 -1.16 -35.02 -0.04
CA THR A 864 -1.17 -34.73 1.40
C THR A 864 -2.00 -33.48 1.78
N SER A 865 -2.20 -32.55 0.86
CA SER A 865 -3.02 -31.35 1.08
C SER A 865 -4.53 -31.60 0.90
N LEU A 866 -4.92 -32.72 0.27
CA LEU A 866 -6.30 -33.00 -0.07
C LEU A 866 -7.16 -33.17 1.19
N SER A 867 -8.18 -32.32 1.33
CA SER A 867 -9.09 -32.31 2.50
C SER A 867 -10.55 -32.58 2.12
N TYR A 868 -10.88 -32.59 0.83
CA TYR A 868 -12.19 -32.91 0.30
C TYR A 868 -12.05 -33.67 -1.02
N LEU A 869 -12.72 -34.81 -1.11
CA LEU A 869 -12.81 -35.66 -2.29
C LEU A 869 -14.26 -36.10 -2.50
N ASN A 870 -14.73 -36.01 -3.75
CA ASN A 870 -16.02 -36.57 -4.15
C ASN A 870 -15.92 -37.18 -5.55
N LEU A 871 -16.02 -38.53 -5.64
CA LEU A 871 -16.01 -39.31 -6.85
C LEU A 871 -17.35 -40.03 -7.10
N SER A 872 -18.36 -39.74 -6.30
CA SER A 872 -19.65 -40.39 -6.32
C SER A 872 -20.38 -40.29 -7.67
N TYR A 873 -21.28 -41.24 -7.95
CA TYR A 873 -22.13 -41.25 -9.16
C TYR A 873 -21.33 -41.17 -10.47
N ASN A 874 -20.44 -42.13 -10.67
CA ASN A 874 -19.67 -42.35 -11.90
C ASN A 874 -19.77 -43.84 -12.34
N LYS A 875 -18.95 -44.25 -13.32
CA LYS A 875 -18.79 -45.65 -13.78
C LYS A 875 -17.42 -46.23 -13.41
N LEU A 876 -16.83 -45.74 -12.32
CA LEU A 876 -15.52 -46.19 -11.85
C LEU A 876 -15.56 -47.64 -11.43
N SER A 877 -14.41 -48.33 -11.56
CA SER A 877 -14.28 -49.75 -11.32
C SER A 877 -12.94 -50.07 -10.65
N GLY A 878 -12.81 -51.29 -10.16
CA GLY A 878 -11.59 -51.71 -9.50
C GLY A 878 -11.59 -51.47 -8.00
N ARG A 879 -10.43 -51.70 -7.38
CA ARG A 879 -10.24 -51.52 -5.93
C ARG A 879 -10.02 -50.07 -5.59
N ILE A 880 -10.66 -49.56 -4.54
CA ILE A 880 -10.42 -48.25 -4.00
C ILE A 880 -8.99 -48.22 -3.42
N PRO A 881 -8.12 -47.26 -3.85
CA PRO A 881 -6.79 -47.13 -3.28
C PRO A 881 -6.87 -46.83 -1.76
N SER A 882 -6.01 -47.47 -0.98
CA SER A 882 -5.82 -47.19 0.44
C SER A 882 -4.56 -46.37 0.64
N GLY A 883 -4.57 -45.36 1.53
CA GLY A 883 -3.41 -44.57 1.86
C GLY A 883 -3.75 -43.52 2.93
N HIS A 884 -2.74 -43.05 3.62
CA HIS A 884 -2.93 -42.17 4.80
C HIS A 884 -3.88 -40.99 4.55
N GLN A 885 -3.82 -40.36 3.37
CA GLN A 885 -4.69 -39.22 3.10
C GLN A 885 -6.13 -39.62 2.82
N LEU A 886 -6.36 -40.59 1.92
CA LEU A 886 -7.73 -41.01 1.56
C LEU A 886 -8.48 -41.64 2.74
N ASP A 887 -7.79 -42.37 3.61
CA ASP A 887 -8.38 -43.05 4.77
C ASP A 887 -8.80 -42.06 5.87
N THR A 888 -8.32 -40.82 5.84
CA THR A 888 -8.63 -39.74 6.81
C THR A 888 -9.75 -38.81 6.35
N LEU A 889 -10.10 -38.85 5.06
CA LEU A 889 -11.13 -37.99 4.50
C LEU A 889 -12.52 -38.39 4.95
N ASN A 890 -13.36 -37.40 5.27
CA ASN A 890 -14.74 -37.55 5.67
C ASN A 890 -14.98 -38.71 6.71
N PRO A 891 -14.41 -38.62 7.93
CA PRO A 891 -14.40 -39.69 8.90
C PRO A 891 -15.80 -40.08 9.37
N SER A 892 -16.81 -39.24 9.19
CA SER A 892 -18.22 -39.54 9.56
C SER A 892 -18.91 -40.44 8.55
N ASP A 893 -18.60 -40.37 7.26
CA ASP A 893 -19.16 -41.19 6.20
C ASP A 893 -18.20 -41.31 5.01
N PRO A 894 -17.11 -42.06 5.13
CA PRO A 894 -16.12 -42.20 4.06
C PRO A 894 -16.66 -42.92 2.82
N ALA A 895 -17.73 -43.72 2.92
CA ALA A 895 -18.34 -44.39 1.79
C ALA A 895 -19.05 -43.41 0.83
N SER A 896 -19.54 -42.27 1.32
CA SER A 896 -20.28 -41.26 0.52
C SER A 896 -19.45 -40.72 -0.64
N MET A 897 -18.12 -40.61 -0.50
CA MET A 897 -17.21 -40.14 -1.54
C MET A 897 -17.22 -41.05 -2.80
N TYR A 898 -17.60 -42.32 -2.69
CA TYR A 898 -17.50 -43.31 -3.76
C TYR A 898 -18.87 -43.89 -4.17
N ILE A 899 -19.94 -43.52 -3.50
CA ILE A 899 -21.30 -44.06 -3.72
C ILE A 899 -21.73 -43.88 -5.19
N GLY A 900 -22.55 -44.77 -5.73
CA GLY A 900 -23.04 -44.66 -7.10
C GLY A 900 -22.05 -45.13 -8.17
N ASN A 901 -20.95 -45.81 -7.79
CA ASN A 901 -19.99 -46.47 -8.69
C ASN A 901 -20.14 -48.01 -8.58
N PRO A 902 -20.95 -48.65 -9.42
CA PRO A 902 -21.24 -50.09 -9.28
C PRO A 902 -20.01 -51.00 -9.47
N GLY A 903 -18.98 -50.54 -10.17
CA GLY A 903 -17.73 -51.27 -10.46
C GLY A 903 -16.67 -51.17 -9.34
N LEU A 904 -16.80 -50.30 -8.34
CA LEU A 904 -15.84 -50.16 -7.26
C LEU A 904 -16.05 -51.23 -6.19
N CYS A 905 -14.94 -51.61 -5.56
CA CYS A 905 -14.89 -52.57 -4.46
C CYS A 905 -13.80 -52.25 -3.43
N GLY A 906 -13.85 -52.89 -2.27
CA GLY A 906 -12.91 -52.65 -1.17
C GLY A 906 -13.32 -51.53 -0.22
N PRO A 907 -12.65 -51.42 0.94
CA PRO A 907 -12.96 -50.34 1.89
C PRO A 907 -12.87 -48.96 1.27
N PRO A 908 -13.71 -47.99 1.70
CA PRO A 908 -14.74 -48.05 2.74
C PRO A 908 -16.09 -48.62 2.28
N LEU A 909 -16.22 -49.11 1.04
CA LEU A 909 -17.42 -49.75 0.54
C LEU A 909 -17.54 -51.18 1.15
N LYS A 910 -18.76 -51.66 1.42
CA LYS A 910 -19.03 -53.01 1.94
C LYS A 910 -18.86 -54.11 0.88
N LYS A 911 -18.55 -53.78 -0.36
CA LYS A 911 -18.43 -54.70 -1.50
C LYS A 911 -16.99 -55.24 -1.60
N SER A 912 -16.81 -56.57 -1.44
CA SER A 912 -15.53 -57.26 -1.59
C SER A 912 -15.08 -57.29 -3.05
N CYS A 913 -13.76 -57.17 -3.31
CA CYS A 913 -13.21 -57.24 -4.66
C CYS A 913 -13.15 -58.67 -5.18
N PRO A 914 -13.34 -58.90 -6.52
CA PRO A 914 -13.12 -60.19 -7.13
C PRO A 914 -11.64 -60.60 -6.97
N GLY A 915 -11.39 -61.69 -6.24
CA GLY A 915 -10.02 -62.13 -5.93
C GLY A 915 -9.65 -62.08 -4.45
N ASP A 916 -10.38 -61.37 -3.63
CA ASP A 916 -10.28 -61.49 -2.18
C ASP A 916 -10.93 -62.82 -1.76
N HIS A 917 -10.26 -63.93 -2.04
CA HIS A 917 -10.63 -65.21 -1.41
C HIS A 917 -10.29 -65.06 0.06
N THR A 918 -11.30 -64.71 0.86
CA THR A 918 -11.29 -64.94 2.28
C THR A 918 -11.05 -66.41 2.48
N ALA A 919 -9.87 -66.76 2.96
CA ALA A 919 -9.75 -68.00 3.74
C ALA A 919 -10.78 -67.85 4.88
N GLU A 920 -11.90 -68.52 4.75
CA GLU A 920 -12.79 -68.82 5.87
C GLU A 920 -11.95 -69.50 6.97
N SER A 921 -11.28 -68.67 7.77
CA SER A 921 -10.86 -69.16 9.08
C SER A 921 -12.13 -69.35 9.90
N HIS A 922 -12.53 -70.63 10.04
CA HIS A 922 -13.39 -71.04 11.10
C HIS A 922 -12.86 -70.58 12.46
N PHE A 923 -13.27 -69.35 12.85
CA PHE A 923 -13.18 -68.97 14.26
C PHE A 923 -14.37 -69.68 15.01
N THR A 924 -14.08 -70.85 15.58
CA THR A 924 -14.84 -71.39 16.72
C THR A 924 -14.92 -70.27 17.76
N ALA A 925 -16.15 -69.96 18.13
CA ALA A 925 -16.45 -69.04 19.22
C ALA A 925 -15.89 -69.57 20.53
N SER A 926 -14.68 -69.26 20.89
CA SER A 926 -14.21 -69.31 22.27
C SER A 926 -14.70 -68.02 22.97
N LYS A 927 -15.54 -68.26 23.95
CA LYS A 927 -15.87 -67.29 24.97
C LYS A 927 -14.58 -66.92 25.71
N GLU A 928 -13.94 -65.86 25.30
CA GLU A 928 -12.97 -65.22 26.16
C GLU A 928 -13.56 -63.90 26.69
N GLY A 929 -13.56 -63.87 28.01
CA GLY A 929 -14.15 -62.85 28.83
C GLY A 929 -13.49 -61.46 28.60
N SER A 930 -14.32 -60.52 28.68
CA SER A 930 -14.12 -59.13 28.87
C SER A 930 -12.80 -58.71 29.56
N GLU A 931 -11.71 -58.52 28.80
CA GLU A 931 -10.52 -57.80 29.30
C GLU A 931 -10.61 -56.25 29.15
N ALA A 932 -11.71 -55.73 28.63
CA ALA A 932 -11.95 -54.29 28.54
C ALA A 932 -12.28 -53.61 29.88
N MET A 933 -12.75 -54.36 30.86
CA MET A 933 -13.11 -53.82 32.17
C MET A 933 -11.91 -53.29 32.99
N PRO A 934 -10.73 -53.98 33.05
CA PRO A 934 -9.58 -53.46 33.79
C PRO A 934 -8.98 -52.21 33.16
N PHE A 935 -9.01 -52.10 31.83
CA PHE A 935 -8.48 -50.93 31.11
C PHE A 935 -9.33 -49.68 31.35
N CYS A 936 -10.65 -49.78 31.24
CA CYS A 936 -11.57 -48.67 31.55
C CYS A 936 -11.51 -48.25 33.03
N PHE A 937 -11.33 -49.24 33.94
CA PHE A 937 -11.17 -48.97 35.37
C PHE A 937 -9.83 -48.27 35.67
N GLY A 938 -8.73 -48.68 35.03
CA GLY A 938 -7.42 -48.04 35.14
C GLY A 938 -7.43 -46.63 34.59
N LEU A 939 -8.10 -46.41 33.48
CA LEU A 939 -8.23 -45.08 32.83
C LEU A 939 -9.09 -44.15 33.70
N SER A 940 -10.18 -44.62 34.28
CA SER A 940 -11.04 -43.81 35.17
C SER A 940 -10.35 -43.47 36.49
N VAL A 941 -9.63 -44.41 37.11
CA VAL A 941 -8.84 -44.14 38.33
C VAL A 941 -7.67 -43.18 38.01
N GLY A 942 -6.95 -43.37 36.91
CA GLY A 942 -5.88 -42.47 36.46
C GLY A 942 -6.37 -41.04 36.20
N PHE A 943 -7.55 -40.91 35.58
CA PHE A 943 -8.19 -39.60 35.35
C PHE A 943 -8.57 -38.92 36.67
N VAL A 944 -9.16 -39.64 37.64
CA VAL A 944 -9.52 -39.08 38.94
C VAL A 944 -8.27 -38.70 39.74
N VAL A 945 -7.23 -39.51 39.74
CA VAL A 945 -5.94 -39.17 40.40
C VAL A 945 -5.29 -37.97 39.73
N GLY A 946 -5.30 -37.91 38.39
CA GLY A 946 -4.80 -36.74 37.63
C GLY A 946 -5.54 -35.42 37.96
N LEU A 947 -6.88 -35.48 38.02
CA LEU A 947 -7.72 -34.37 38.46
C LEU A 947 -7.39 -33.94 39.90
N TRP A 948 -7.17 -34.88 40.81
CA TRP A 948 -6.79 -34.57 42.19
C TRP A 948 -5.41 -33.92 42.29
N VAL A 949 -4.42 -34.37 41.52
CA VAL A 949 -3.09 -33.75 41.47
C VAL A 949 -3.15 -32.32 40.93
N VAL A 950 -3.94 -32.10 39.87
CA VAL A 950 -4.17 -30.73 39.32
C VAL A 950 -4.88 -29.87 40.36
N PHE A 951 -5.94 -30.39 41.01
CA PHE A 951 -6.68 -29.66 42.04
C PHE A 951 -5.80 -29.28 43.25
N CYS A 952 -4.97 -30.22 43.75
CA CYS A 952 -4.03 -29.94 44.83
C CYS A 952 -2.96 -28.93 44.40
N SER A 953 -2.46 -29.02 43.16
CA SER A 953 -1.50 -28.05 42.64
C SER A 953 -2.04 -26.64 42.56
N LEU A 954 -3.32 -26.47 42.15
CA LEU A 954 -4.04 -25.20 42.12
C LEU A 954 -4.34 -24.65 43.51
N LEU A 955 -4.54 -25.52 44.53
CA LEU A 955 -4.76 -25.10 45.92
C LEU A 955 -3.48 -24.54 46.56
N PHE A 956 -2.32 -25.11 46.31
CA PHE A 956 -1.09 -24.82 47.04
C PHE A 956 -0.15 -23.81 46.34
N LYS A 957 -0.27 -23.59 45.00
CA LYS A 957 0.54 -22.62 44.26
C LYS A 957 -0.26 -21.43 43.71
N LYS A 958 -0.17 -20.29 44.34
CA LYS A 958 -0.89 -19.05 43.94
C LYS A 958 -0.66 -18.62 42.49
N THR A 959 0.55 -18.80 41.94
CA THR A 959 0.90 -18.46 40.56
C THR A 959 0.20 -19.37 39.54
N TRP A 960 0.10 -20.69 39.82
CA TRP A 960 -0.56 -21.63 38.93
C TRP A 960 -2.07 -21.45 38.95
N ARG A 961 -2.63 -21.11 40.08
CA ARG A 961 -4.05 -20.77 40.23
C ARG A 961 -4.44 -19.58 39.41
N ALA A 962 -3.64 -18.47 39.45
CA ALA A 962 -3.90 -17.27 38.65
C ALA A 962 -3.83 -17.53 37.14
N SER A 963 -2.85 -18.33 36.69
CA SER A 963 -2.72 -18.71 35.26
C SER A 963 -3.85 -19.62 34.80
N TYR A 964 -4.30 -20.56 35.65
CA TYR A 964 -5.40 -21.47 35.33
C TYR A 964 -6.73 -20.71 35.18
N PHE A 965 -7.05 -19.79 36.10
CA PHE A 965 -8.30 -19.05 36.00
C PHE A 965 -8.28 -18.06 34.84
N ARG A 966 -7.13 -17.44 34.49
CA ARG A 966 -7.01 -16.61 33.27
C ARG A 966 -7.22 -17.44 32.00
N LEU A 967 -6.69 -18.66 31.94
CA LEU A 967 -6.94 -19.56 30.83
C LEU A 967 -8.40 -19.99 30.77
N PHE A 968 -9.02 -20.29 31.93
CA PHE A 968 -10.42 -20.67 32.02
C PHE A 968 -11.35 -19.53 31.57
N ASP A 969 -11.09 -18.28 32.01
CA ASP A 969 -11.84 -17.11 31.60
C ASP A 969 -11.72 -16.87 30.09
N ALA A 970 -10.52 -16.98 29.50
CA ALA A 970 -10.30 -16.83 28.08
C ALA A 970 -10.99 -17.92 27.23
N VAL A 971 -11.11 -19.15 27.76
CA VAL A 971 -11.83 -20.24 27.09
C VAL A 971 -13.34 -20.05 27.26
N PHE A 972 -13.78 -19.63 28.44
CA PHE A 972 -15.19 -19.36 28.71
C PHE A 972 -15.73 -18.23 27.85
N ASP A 973 -14.96 -17.14 27.68
CA ASP A 973 -15.31 -16.02 26.80
C ASP A 973 -15.46 -16.47 25.35
N LYS A 974 -14.54 -17.30 24.83
CA LYS A 974 -14.66 -17.87 23.50
C LYS A 974 -15.90 -18.76 23.33
N ILE A 975 -16.21 -19.61 24.34
CA ILE A 975 -17.40 -20.47 24.33
C ILE A 975 -18.67 -19.62 24.43
N TYR A 976 -18.67 -18.60 25.29
CA TYR A 976 -19.79 -17.68 25.46
C TYR A 976 -20.11 -16.96 24.14
N VAL A 977 -19.10 -16.41 23.47
CA VAL A 977 -19.25 -15.78 22.15
C VAL A 977 -19.81 -16.79 21.13
N LEU A 978 -19.29 -18.00 21.07
CA LEU A 978 -19.79 -19.06 20.20
C LEU A 978 -21.26 -19.41 20.48
N VAL A 979 -21.64 -19.51 21.73
CA VAL A 979 -23.02 -19.83 22.15
C VAL A 979 -23.95 -18.67 21.82
N VAL A 980 -23.56 -17.42 22.11
CA VAL A 980 -24.37 -16.23 21.82
C VAL A 980 -24.55 -16.04 20.32
N VAL A 981 -23.50 -16.22 19.52
CA VAL A 981 -23.58 -16.15 18.06
C VAL A 981 -24.48 -17.24 17.47
N ASN A 982 -24.36 -18.47 17.96
CA ASN A 982 -25.23 -19.59 17.50
C ASN A 982 -26.68 -19.40 17.97
N TRP A 983 -26.89 -18.87 19.18
CA TRP A 983 -28.23 -18.54 19.68
C TRP A 983 -28.86 -17.44 18.82
N ALA A 984 -28.13 -16.37 18.53
CA ALA A 984 -28.62 -15.29 17.66
C ALA A 984 -28.93 -15.79 16.23
N ARG A 985 -28.18 -16.79 15.73
CA ARG A 985 -28.51 -17.47 14.47
C ARG A 985 -29.77 -18.32 14.53
N MET A 986 -30.02 -19.02 15.63
CA MET A 986 -31.19 -19.89 15.82
C MET A 986 -32.49 -19.11 16.12
N THR A 987 -32.38 -17.90 16.70
CA THR A 987 -33.54 -17.05 17.05
C THR A 987 -33.97 -16.11 15.93
N ARG A 988 -33.22 -15.98 14.82
CA ARG A 988 -33.71 -15.31 13.61
C ARG A 988 -34.75 -16.22 12.93
N LYS A 989 -36.03 -15.97 13.24
CA LYS A 989 -37.16 -16.53 12.49
C LYS A 989 -37.06 -16.08 11.03
N PRO A 990 -37.24 -17.00 10.05
CA PRO A 990 -37.48 -16.58 8.68
C PRO A 990 -38.81 -15.81 8.65
N THR A 991 -38.76 -14.56 8.23
CA THR A 991 -39.98 -13.81 7.89
C THR A 991 -40.55 -14.46 6.64
N THR A 992 -41.60 -15.26 6.82
CA THR A 992 -42.51 -15.65 5.72
C THR A 992 -43.21 -14.40 5.26
N THR A 993 -42.93 -13.98 4.06
CA THR A 993 -43.77 -13.05 3.31
C THR A 993 -44.99 -13.79 2.76
N ASP A 994 -46.16 -13.39 3.18
CA ASP A 994 -47.36 -13.43 2.37
C ASP A 994 -47.38 -12.24 1.39
#